data_05da1204ca1f8da66acff2fb5f25614f
#
_entry.id   05da1204ca1f8da66acff2fb5f25614f
#
_cell.length_a   1.000
_cell.length_b   1.000
_cell.length_c   1.000
_cell.angle_alpha   90.00
_cell.angle_beta   90.00
_cell.angle_gamma   90.00
#
_symmetry.space_group_name_H-M   'P 1'
#
loop_
_entity.id
_entity.type
_entity.pdbx_description
1 polymer ?
#
loop_
_entity_poly.entity_id
_entity_poly.type
_entity_poly.pdbx_seq_one_letter_code
_entity_poly.pdbx_strand_id
1 'polypeptide(L)'
;LKYTKREFEKLLKDKLMSECNVTLDAASADQIYRCLAMITRQIMSDRQKQYQSKVLGEGKKQVYYLCMEFLMGRSLRTSLFNLGLNEVAESVLADADVKIDTIYEQEPDAGLGNGGLGRLAACYLDGMATDGIPGTGYSILYEYGIFKQKIVDGWQQETADNWLPGGQVWIKSHPDQAQEIRFDGQAIETWEGGFHHVKYENYNSVIAVPNDMYVAGYGSNGVSKLRLWQAKAPSFDMSSFNAGNYNTAISQSASAELISKILYPNDNHTEGKILRLRQQYFFSAASIADILQNHLNQYGTLDNLADKIAIQLNDTHPTVAIPEMMRILLDECSYEWDAAFDICRKVFAYTNHTVMSEALEKWNADIFRNTLPRIWQIVCEMDRRCRADLAKAFPGDQGKIDYMAIIGDNQVRTANICAYTCHAINGVSKLHSEIIKDSVFHDYFLYKPQAFKNVTNGIAYRRWLLCSNPGLTHLLEETIGDGFKTDASELKKLEKFVDDKTVQAAAAKVKRENKANFANYLQKATGQVIDPDSIFDCQVKRMHEYKRQHLNALNIAAEYLYLKNNPNAEFTPKTYIFGAKAAPGYYMAKQMIRMICKLGKLIDEDPAVRGKLRIVYLEDYCVSLSERLMPASEVSEQISLAGTEASGTGNMKFMLNGAITLGTLDGANVEIADAAGHENEIIFGMLTPEVNALKGMGYHPNAFISGDNTAMAVLDFLEKGWNGENFSEVTSNLRNSDPYMVMADFKDYRRAQHDLQELYRDKQKWNHMSLKNISNAGIFSADRSIMDYARDIWGATPVK
;
A
#
# COMPACT_ATOMS: atom_id res chain seq x y z
N LEU A 1 21.56 9.12 -19.83
CA LEU A 1 22.84 9.75 -19.46
C LEU A 1 23.82 8.64 -19.07
N LYS A 2 24.89 8.44 -19.84
CA LYS A 2 25.96 7.52 -19.44
C LYS A 2 27.07 8.37 -18.84
N TYR A 3 27.26 8.25 -17.53
CA TYR A 3 28.45 8.78 -16.87
C TYR A 3 29.60 7.79 -17.03
N THR A 4 30.79 8.29 -17.37
CA THR A 4 32.01 7.51 -17.23
C THR A 4 32.34 7.38 -15.74
N LYS A 5 33.10 6.34 -15.37
CA LYS A 5 33.58 6.16 -13.98
C LYS A 5 34.28 7.41 -13.44
N ARG A 6 35.14 8.04 -14.24
CA ARG A 6 35.89 9.25 -13.86
C ARG A 6 34.97 10.47 -13.62
N GLU A 7 33.95 10.64 -14.44
CA GLU A 7 32.96 11.72 -14.26
C GLU A 7 32.14 11.51 -12.99
N PHE A 8 31.64 10.29 -12.75
CA PHE A 8 30.87 9.98 -11.58
C PHE A 8 31.69 10.06 -10.28
N GLU A 9 32.92 9.57 -10.31
CA GLU A 9 33.89 9.69 -9.21
C GLU A 9 34.16 11.16 -8.85
N LYS A 10 34.40 12.00 -9.86
CA LYS A 10 34.57 13.45 -9.66
C LYS A 10 33.33 14.06 -9.02
N LEU A 11 32.15 13.73 -9.53
CA LEU A 11 30.90 14.24 -9.01
C LEU A 11 30.69 13.87 -7.53
N LEU A 12 31.02 12.63 -7.15
CA LEU A 12 30.93 12.19 -5.76
C LEU A 12 31.95 12.87 -4.86
N LYS A 13 33.21 12.98 -5.31
CA LYS A 13 34.30 13.67 -4.57
C LYS A 13 33.99 15.15 -4.36
N ASP A 14 33.54 15.83 -5.41
CA ASP A 14 33.17 17.26 -5.35
C ASP A 14 31.99 17.44 -4.37
N LYS A 15 31.00 16.53 -4.38
CA LYS A 15 29.86 16.58 -3.48
C LYS A 15 30.22 16.31 -2.02
N LEU A 16 31.08 15.32 -1.76
CA LEU A 16 31.58 15.03 -0.41
C LEU A 16 32.39 16.23 0.15
N MET A 17 33.21 16.86 -0.68
CA MET A 17 33.98 18.03 -0.27
C MET A 17 33.05 19.23 0.03
N SER A 18 32.04 19.50 -0.82
CA SER A 18 31.17 20.66 -0.66
C SER A 18 30.17 20.52 0.51
N GLU A 19 29.65 19.31 0.75
CA GLU A 19 28.63 19.10 1.77
C GLU A 19 29.17 18.66 3.13
N CYS A 20 30.30 17.91 3.12
CA CYS A 20 30.82 17.26 4.32
C CYS A 20 32.26 17.70 4.66
N ASN A 21 32.94 18.40 3.75
CA ASN A 21 34.38 18.77 3.86
C ASN A 21 35.27 17.55 4.13
N VAL A 22 35.04 16.43 3.44
CA VAL A 22 35.82 15.19 3.55
C VAL A 22 36.16 14.63 2.17
N THR A 23 37.25 13.86 2.10
CA THR A 23 37.60 13.06 0.93
C THR A 23 36.82 11.72 0.94
N LEU A 24 36.73 11.04 -0.20
CA LEU A 24 36.03 9.76 -0.29
C LEU A 24 36.61 8.69 0.66
N ASP A 25 37.93 8.64 0.81
CA ASP A 25 38.63 7.67 1.68
C ASP A 25 38.40 7.93 3.18
N ALA A 26 38.03 9.17 3.54
CA ALA A 26 37.79 9.58 4.93
C ALA A 26 36.27 9.68 5.25
N ALA A 27 35.41 9.52 4.25
CA ALA A 27 33.98 9.68 4.42
C ALA A 27 33.35 8.48 5.12
N SER A 28 32.40 8.75 6.03
CA SER A 28 31.55 7.70 6.62
C SER A 28 30.53 7.18 5.61
N ALA A 29 30.00 5.98 5.87
CA ALA A 29 28.96 5.39 5.03
C ALA A 29 27.71 6.30 4.92
N ASP A 30 27.28 6.97 6.00
CA ASP A 30 26.18 7.94 5.99
C ASP A 30 26.48 9.16 5.12
N GLN A 31 27.70 9.71 5.18
CA GLN A 31 28.10 10.83 4.33
C GLN A 31 28.10 10.45 2.85
N ILE A 32 28.61 9.26 2.51
CA ILE A 32 28.59 8.73 1.13
C ILE A 32 27.13 8.53 0.68
N TYR A 33 26.26 7.92 1.51
CA TYR A 33 24.85 7.76 1.23
C TYR A 33 24.18 9.11 0.89
N ARG A 34 24.33 10.10 1.78
CA ARG A 34 23.72 11.42 1.58
C ARG A 34 24.19 12.09 0.29
N CYS A 35 25.48 12.05 0.01
CA CYS A 35 26.03 12.63 -1.22
C CYS A 35 25.54 11.90 -2.47
N LEU A 36 25.51 10.56 -2.49
CA LEU A 36 24.95 9.77 -3.59
C LEU A 36 23.46 10.05 -3.79
N ALA A 37 22.68 10.12 -2.72
CA ALA A 37 21.27 10.44 -2.77
C ALA A 37 21.03 11.85 -3.34
N MET A 38 21.82 12.86 -2.93
CA MET A 38 21.75 14.22 -3.47
C MET A 38 22.05 14.27 -4.96
N ILE A 39 23.10 13.57 -5.40
CA ILE A 39 23.47 13.47 -6.82
C ILE A 39 22.34 12.82 -7.61
N THR A 40 21.86 11.70 -7.13
CA THR A 40 20.77 10.94 -7.78
C THR A 40 19.50 11.78 -7.88
N ARG A 41 19.10 12.44 -6.78
CA ARG A 41 17.96 13.37 -6.76
C ARG A 41 18.14 14.51 -7.76
N GLN A 42 19.32 15.10 -7.85
CA GLN A 42 19.59 16.20 -8.80
C GLN A 42 19.43 15.72 -10.24
N ILE A 43 19.98 14.55 -10.58
CA ILE A 43 19.82 13.94 -11.91
C ILE A 43 18.35 13.71 -12.24
N MET A 44 17.58 13.16 -11.29
CA MET A 44 16.14 12.94 -11.46
C MET A 44 15.36 14.25 -11.62
N SER A 45 15.70 15.28 -10.82
CA SER A 45 15.06 16.60 -10.90
C SER A 45 15.30 17.27 -12.27
N ASP A 46 16.51 17.16 -12.80
CA ASP A 46 16.84 17.74 -14.10
C ASP A 46 16.18 16.98 -15.26
N ARG A 47 16.12 15.64 -15.18
CA ARG A 47 15.33 14.83 -16.12
C ARG A 47 13.84 15.18 -16.05
N GLN A 48 13.29 15.35 -14.86
CA GLN A 48 11.87 15.66 -14.68
C GLN A 48 11.51 16.99 -15.35
N LYS A 49 12.38 18.03 -15.24
CA LYS A 49 12.16 19.29 -15.95
C LYS A 49 12.14 19.12 -17.47
N GLN A 50 13.08 18.34 -18.00
CA GLN A 50 13.14 18.04 -19.44
C GLN A 50 11.92 17.24 -19.89
N TYR A 51 11.55 16.23 -19.10
CA TYR A 51 10.37 15.41 -19.36
C TYR A 51 9.08 16.24 -19.35
N GLN A 52 8.92 17.10 -18.33
CA GLN A 52 7.76 17.98 -18.22
C GLN A 52 7.66 18.95 -19.40
N SER A 53 8.77 19.54 -19.84
CA SER A 53 8.79 20.40 -21.03
C SER A 53 8.31 19.65 -22.27
N LYS A 54 8.66 18.38 -22.41
CA LYS A 54 8.22 17.52 -23.51
C LYS A 54 6.73 17.18 -23.40
N VAL A 55 6.25 16.84 -22.19
CA VAL A 55 4.82 16.61 -21.88
C VAL A 55 3.97 17.79 -22.33
N LEU A 56 4.39 19.00 -21.95
CA LEU A 56 3.68 20.23 -22.30
C LEU A 56 3.79 20.54 -23.81
N GLY A 57 4.97 20.36 -24.39
CA GLY A 57 5.20 20.55 -25.82
C GLY A 57 4.39 19.63 -26.72
N GLU A 58 4.20 18.37 -26.30
CA GLU A 58 3.34 17.38 -26.98
C GLU A 58 1.84 17.53 -26.61
N GLY A 59 1.50 18.40 -25.68
CA GLY A 59 0.14 18.60 -25.20
C GLY A 59 -0.50 17.36 -24.55
N LYS A 60 0.34 16.49 -23.94
CA LYS A 60 -0.08 15.23 -23.33
C LYS A 60 -0.97 15.45 -22.12
N LYS A 61 -1.91 14.52 -21.94
CA LYS A 61 -2.76 14.47 -20.77
C LYS A 61 -1.94 14.05 -19.55
N GLN A 62 -2.03 14.83 -18.45
CA GLN A 62 -1.31 14.58 -17.21
C GLN A 62 -2.20 13.82 -16.22
N VAL A 63 -1.63 12.86 -15.51
CA VAL A 63 -2.33 12.04 -14.51
C VAL A 63 -1.91 12.48 -13.12
N TYR A 64 -2.89 12.78 -12.29
CA TYR A 64 -2.72 13.12 -10.89
C TYR A 64 -3.29 12.03 -10.01
N TYR A 65 -2.44 11.40 -9.21
CA TYR A 65 -2.80 10.25 -8.39
C TYR A 65 -2.84 10.67 -6.91
N LEU A 66 -4.05 10.84 -6.36
CA LEU A 66 -4.26 11.27 -5.00
C LEU A 66 -4.40 10.05 -4.09
N CYS A 67 -3.49 9.92 -3.13
CA CYS A 67 -3.48 8.83 -2.17
C CYS A 67 -3.04 9.30 -0.79
N MET A 68 -3.69 8.80 0.26
CA MET A 68 -3.36 9.12 1.64
C MET A 68 -1.95 8.64 2.03
N GLU A 69 -1.41 7.65 1.33
CA GLU A 69 -0.13 7.04 1.62
C GLU A 69 0.64 6.62 0.35
N PHE A 70 1.96 6.72 0.41
CA PHE A 70 2.90 6.17 -0.59
C PHE A 70 4.01 5.41 0.13
N LEU A 71 3.91 4.08 0.14
CA LEU A 71 4.90 3.23 0.80
C LEU A 71 6.13 3.05 -0.11
N MET A 72 6.99 4.07 -0.13
CA MET A 72 8.11 4.17 -1.06
C MET A 72 9.24 3.16 -0.77
N GLY A 73 9.48 2.84 0.50
CA GLY A 73 10.68 2.10 0.89
C GLY A 73 11.94 2.94 0.72
N ARG A 74 13.07 2.28 0.51
CA ARG A 74 14.36 2.91 0.20
C ARG A 74 14.42 3.29 -1.28
N SER A 75 15.00 4.42 -1.61
CA SER A 75 15.01 5.01 -2.95
C SER A 75 16.32 4.84 -3.69
N LEU A 76 17.49 4.81 -3.00
CA LEU A 76 18.81 4.90 -3.62
C LEU A 76 19.08 3.74 -4.59
N ARG A 77 18.92 2.49 -4.12
CA ARG A 77 19.20 1.30 -4.94
C ARG A 77 18.37 1.30 -6.22
N THR A 78 17.05 1.47 -6.09
CA THR A 78 16.13 1.44 -7.23
C THR A 78 16.34 2.62 -8.18
N SER A 79 16.63 3.81 -7.65
CA SER A 79 16.90 4.99 -8.48
C SER A 79 18.19 4.84 -9.27
N LEU A 80 19.29 4.37 -8.65
CA LEU A 80 20.54 4.08 -9.37
C LEU A 80 20.32 3.02 -10.46
N PHE A 81 19.56 1.98 -10.15
CA PHE A 81 19.21 0.91 -11.09
C PHE A 81 18.40 1.44 -12.29
N ASN A 82 17.29 2.15 -12.04
CA ASN A 82 16.42 2.69 -13.09
C ASN A 82 17.14 3.73 -13.97
N LEU A 83 18.08 4.48 -13.39
CA LEU A 83 18.90 5.46 -14.10
C LEU A 83 20.09 4.82 -14.87
N GLY A 84 20.39 3.52 -14.65
CA GLY A 84 21.55 2.84 -15.20
C GLY A 84 22.88 3.32 -14.60
N LEU A 85 22.87 3.70 -13.32
CA LEU A 85 24.02 4.25 -12.59
C LEU A 85 24.57 3.29 -11.53
N ASN A 86 23.96 2.13 -11.30
CA ASN A 86 24.36 1.19 -10.27
C ASN A 86 25.77 0.66 -10.47
N GLU A 87 26.13 0.22 -11.69
CA GLU A 87 27.46 -0.33 -12.00
C GLU A 87 28.58 0.70 -11.84
N VAL A 88 28.36 1.92 -12.31
CA VAL A 88 29.34 2.99 -12.18
C VAL A 88 29.52 3.43 -10.72
N ALA A 89 28.43 3.50 -9.95
CA ALA A 89 28.48 3.83 -8.53
C ALA A 89 29.24 2.75 -7.75
N GLU A 90 28.92 1.47 -7.98
CA GLU A 90 29.60 0.34 -7.37
C GLU A 90 31.09 0.32 -7.69
N SER A 91 31.44 0.54 -8.98
CA SER A 91 32.86 0.58 -9.42
C SER A 91 33.68 1.72 -8.78
N VAL A 92 33.06 2.90 -8.59
CA VAL A 92 33.69 4.03 -7.90
C VAL A 92 33.90 3.75 -6.41
N LEU A 93 32.91 3.16 -5.75
CA LEU A 93 33.00 2.81 -4.33
C LEU A 93 34.00 1.68 -4.08
N ALA A 94 34.05 0.68 -4.98
CA ALA A 94 35.03 -0.42 -4.88
C ALA A 94 36.50 0.05 -4.93
N ASP A 95 36.81 1.09 -5.69
CA ASP A 95 38.15 1.67 -5.72
C ASP A 95 38.55 2.31 -4.37
N ALA A 96 37.55 2.69 -3.54
CA ALA A 96 37.77 3.20 -2.19
C ALA A 96 37.55 2.11 -1.11
N ASP A 97 37.53 0.83 -1.50
CA ASP A 97 37.24 -0.34 -0.61
C ASP A 97 35.92 -0.23 0.14
N VAL A 98 34.93 0.43 -0.45
CA VAL A 98 33.56 0.57 0.10
C VAL A 98 32.60 -0.33 -0.65
N LYS A 99 31.87 -1.19 0.08
CA LYS A 99 30.80 -2.01 -0.48
C LYS A 99 29.50 -1.19 -0.60
N ILE A 100 28.93 -1.16 -1.79
CA ILE A 100 27.70 -0.38 -2.05
C ILE A 100 26.53 -0.82 -1.17
N ASP A 101 26.42 -2.11 -0.81
CA ASP A 101 25.37 -2.61 0.08
C ASP A 101 25.44 -1.95 1.47
N THR A 102 26.65 -1.62 1.96
CA THR A 102 26.82 -0.89 3.22
C THR A 102 26.24 0.52 3.14
N ILE A 103 26.29 1.13 1.97
CA ILE A 103 25.71 2.45 1.72
C ILE A 103 24.18 2.38 1.66
N TYR A 104 23.62 1.35 0.99
CA TYR A 104 22.17 1.14 0.96
C TYR A 104 21.55 0.93 2.35
N GLU A 105 22.31 0.39 3.31
CA GLU A 105 21.86 0.19 4.68
C GLU A 105 21.75 1.49 5.50
N GLN A 106 22.32 2.59 5.04
CA GLN A 106 22.21 3.89 5.71
C GLN A 106 20.85 4.55 5.46
N GLU A 107 20.16 4.16 4.40
CA GLU A 107 18.86 4.74 4.04
C GLU A 107 17.74 4.18 4.90
N PRO A 108 16.97 5.01 5.61
CA PRO A 108 15.74 4.57 6.27
C PRO A 108 14.64 4.31 5.24
N ASP A 109 13.73 3.39 5.55
CA ASP A 109 12.47 3.31 4.82
C ASP A 109 11.66 4.60 5.03
N ALA A 110 11.12 5.18 3.95
CA ALA A 110 10.35 6.41 4.06
C ALA A 110 9.03 6.16 4.80
N GLY A 111 8.77 6.93 5.87
CA GLY A 111 7.58 6.84 6.70
C GLY A 111 6.34 7.46 6.06
N LEU A 112 6.10 7.19 4.77
CA LEU A 112 5.04 7.81 3.98
C LEU A 112 3.87 6.86 3.67
N GLY A 113 3.90 5.65 4.19
CA GLY A 113 2.87 4.65 3.94
C GLY A 113 2.87 3.52 4.98
N ASN A 114 1.85 2.67 4.92
CA ASN A 114 1.64 1.59 5.89
C ASN A 114 1.52 0.21 5.23
N GLY A 115 0.77 0.09 4.14
CA GLY A 115 0.38 -1.22 3.62
C GLY A 115 0.23 -1.29 2.10
N GLY A 116 -0.64 -2.22 1.68
CA GLY A 116 -0.86 -2.53 0.26
C GLY A 116 -1.31 -1.34 -0.58
N LEU A 117 -2.19 -0.49 -0.04
CA LEU A 117 -2.67 0.71 -0.69
C LEU A 117 -1.50 1.66 -1.07
N GLY A 118 -0.64 1.97 -0.09
CA GLY A 118 0.50 2.87 -0.29
C GLY A 118 1.60 2.25 -1.15
N ARG A 119 1.82 0.94 -1.04
CA ARG A 119 2.80 0.28 -1.91
C ARG A 119 2.31 0.23 -3.37
N LEU A 120 1.01 0.02 -3.59
CA LEU A 120 0.42 0.10 -4.92
C LEU A 120 0.65 1.49 -5.55
N ALA A 121 0.35 2.56 -4.80
CA ALA A 121 0.60 3.93 -5.24
C ALA A 121 2.07 4.18 -5.62
N ALA A 122 3.00 3.68 -4.80
CA ALA A 122 4.44 3.77 -5.09
C ALA A 122 4.85 2.98 -6.34
N CYS A 123 4.30 1.76 -6.53
CA CYS A 123 4.53 0.96 -7.74
C CYS A 123 3.97 1.65 -9.00
N TYR A 124 2.87 2.37 -8.87
CA TYR A 124 2.26 3.08 -10.01
C TYR A 124 3.05 4.33 -10.41
N LEU A 125 3.71 5.02 -9.48
CA LEU A 125 4.66 6.08 -9.85
C LEU A 125 5.84 5.55 -10.67
N ASP A 126 6.37 4.39 -10.29
CA ASP A 126 7.43 3.69 -11.03
C ASP A 126 6.94 3.26 -12.43
N GLY A 127 5.77 2.63 -12.52
CA GLY A 127 5.15 2.22 -13.76
C GLY A 127 4.87 3.39 -14.70
N MET A 128 4.25 4.48 -14.20
CA MET A 128 3.99 5.68 -15.01
C MET A 128 5.27 6.27 -15.57
N ALA A 129 6.33 6.38 -14.75
CA ALA A 129 7.63 6.89 -15.21
C ALA A 129 8.26 5.97 -16.26
N THR A 130 8.15 4.65 -16.10
CA THR A 130 8.71 3.67 -17.03
C THR A 130 7.98 3.68 -18.37
N ASP A 131 6.65 3.68 -18.33
CA ASP A 131 5.81 3.65 -19.53
C ASP A 131 5.63 5.02 -20.20
N GLY A 132 6.25 6.07 -19.65
CA GLY A 132 6.18 7.41 -20.22
C GLY A 132 4.81 8.08 -20.04
N ILE A 133 3.99 7.65 -19.08
CA ILE A 133 2.74 8.31 -18.71
C ILE A 133 3.06 9.47 -17.75
N PRO A 134 2.67 10.73 -18.07
CA PRO A 134 2.95 11.86 -17.21
C PRO A 134 2.20 11.75 -15.87
N GLY A 135 2.90 11.36 -14.82
CA GLY A 135 2.31 11.09 -13.51
C GLY A 135 2.82 11.98 -12.39
N THR A 136 1.90 12.48 -11.56
CA THR A 136 2.20 13.15 -10.29
C THR A 136 1.35 12.55 -9.18
N GLY A 137 2.01 12.03 -8.14
CA GLY A 137 1.36 11.60 -6.91
C GLY A 137 1.23 12.77 -5.92
N TYR A 138 0.15 12.78 -5.14
CA TYR A 138 -0.07 13.73 -4.06
C TYR A 138 -0.38 13.02 -2.75
N SER A 139 0.26 13.45 -1.67
CA SER A 139 0.02 12.97 -0.30
C SER A 139 0.50 13.98 0.74
N ILE A 140 0.64 13.54 1.97
CA ILE A 140 1.15 14.33 3.11
C ILE A 140 2.59 13.91 3.42
N LEU A 141 3.43 14.88 3.77
CA LEU A 141 4.77 14.63 4.32
C LEU A 141 4.66 14.30 5.81
N TYR A 142 4.43 13.02 6.13
CA TYR A 142 4.37 12.58 7.52
C TYR A 142 5.73 12.62 8.19
N GLU A 143 5.83 13.33 9.32
CA GLU A 143 7.09 13.47 10.05
C GLU A 143 7.53 12.17 10.71
N TYR A 144 6.58 11.41 11.27
CA TYR A 144 6.83 10.19 12.04
C TYR A 144 6.19 8.93 11.43
N GLY A 145 5.78 8.97 10.17
CA GLY A 145 5.13 7.83 9.52
C GLY A 145 3.84 7.41 10.23
N ILE A 146 3.60 6.09 10.30
CA ILE A 146 2.49 5.54 11.10
C ILE A 146 2.96 5.29 12.54
N PHE A 147 3.96 4.50 12.73
CA PHE A 147 4.73 4.23 13.95
C PHE A 147 5.84 3.21 13.66
N LYS A 148 6.83 3.15 14.52
CA LYS A 148 7.80 2.06 14.60
C LYS A 148 7.31 1.03 15.61
N GLN A 149 7.23 -0.25 15.16
CA GLN A 149 6.76 -1.33 16.01
C GLN A 149 7.89 -1.89 16.88
N LYS A 150 7.59 -2.07 18.15
CA LYS A 150 8.37 -2.85 19.12
C LYS A 150 7.53 -3.99 19.66
N ILE A 151 8.13 -5.14 19.88
CA ILE A 151 7.49 -6.26 20.55
C ILE A 151 8.09 -6.43 21.93
N VAL A 152 7.30 -6.13 22.94
CA VAL A 152 7.71 -6.22 24.34
C VAL A 152 6.82 -7.22 25.06
N ASP A 153 7.40 -8.30 25.55
CA ASP A 153 6.69 -9.41 26.16
C ASP A 153 5.53 -9.98 25.32
N GLY A 154 5.75 -10.02 24.01
CA GLY A 154 4.77 -10.47 23.01
C GLY A 154 3.79 -9.38 22.54
N TRP A 155 3.70 -8.25 23.23
CA TRP A 155 2.80 -7.16 22.88
C TRP A 155 3.42 -6.16 21.91
N GLN A 156 2.63 -5.73 20.94
CA GLN A 156 3.01 -4.59 20.13
C GLN A 156 2.99 -3.30 20.95
N GLN A 157 4.08 -2.57 20.88
CA GLN A 157 4.19 -1.17 21.33
C GLN A 157 4.52 -0.29 20.14
N GLU A 158 3.95 0.91 20.10
CA GLU A 158 4.16 1.91 19.06
C GLU A 158 5.10 3.00 19.56
N THR A 159 6.12 3.30 18.75
CA THR A 159 7.04 4.42 18.96
C THR A 159 7.09 5.29 17.72
N ALA A 160 7.54 6.54 17.85
CA ALA A 160 7.67 7.44 16.70
C ALA A 160 8.69 6.88 15.69
N ASP A 161 8.32 6.83 14.40
CA ASP A 161 9.23 6.48 13.33
C ASP A 161 9.96 7.73 12.83
N ASN A 162 11.11 8.00 13.40
CA ASN A 162 11.91 9.18 13.10
C ASN A 162 12.75 8.99 11.82
N TRP A 163 12.09 8.74 10.69
CA TRP A 163 12.72 8.49 9.41
C TRP A 163 13.24 9.75 8.70
N LEU A 164 12.57 10.90 8.93
CA LEU A 164 12.72 12.10 8.12
C LEU A 164 14.15 12.69 8.13
N PRO A 165 14.90 12.75 9.25
CA PRO A 165 16.26 13.23 9.24
C PRO A 165 17.19 12.49 8.28
N GLY A 166 17.03 11.16 8.16
CA GLY A 166 17.77 10.34 7.19
C GLY A 166 17.20 10.38 5.77
N GLY A 167 15.88 10.53 5.65
CA GLY A 167 15.16 10.54 4.38
C GLY A 167 15.07 11.92 3.72
N GLN A 168 15.30 13.00 4.46
CA GLN A 168 15.14 14.38 3.96
C GLN A 168 16.00 14.71 2.74
N VAL A 169 17.10 14.00 2.54
CA VAL A 169 17.98 14.13 1.38
C VAL A 169 17.25 13.92 0.04
N TRP A 170 16.15 13.16 0.03
CA TRP A 170 15.32 12.92 -1.15
C TRP A 170 14.30 14.01 -1.44
N ILE A 171 14.08 14.93 -0.51
CA ILE A 171 12.98 15.88 -0.52
C ILE A 171 13.48 17.27 -0.93
N LYS A 172 12.75 17.90 -1.84
CA LYS A 172 13.00 19.28 -2.25
C LYS A 172 11.77 20.13 -1.90
N SER A 173 11.92 21.07 -0.96
CA SER A 173 10.85 21.98 -0.54
C SER A 173 10.69 23.16 -1.50
N HIS A 174 9.43 23.61 -1.68
CA HIS A 174 9.04 24.72 -2.54
C HIS A 174 8.10 25.67 -1.79
N PRO A 175 8.58 26.43 -0.78
CA PRO A 175 7.73 27.29 0.02
C PRO A 175 7.10 28.45 -0.78
N ASP A 176 7.64 28.80 -1.93
CA ASP A 176 7.09 29.75 -2.90
C ASP A 176 5.80 29.27 -3.58
N GLN A 177 5.47 27.97 -3.50
CA GLN A 177 4.26 27.35 -4.05
C GLN A 177 3.29 26.90 -2.95
N ALA A 178 3.41 27.44 -1.75
CA ALA A 178 2.58 27.09 -0.62
C ALA A 178 1.11 27.51 -0.86
N GLN A 179 0.17 26.71 -0.32
CA GLN A 179 -1.27 26.91 -0.41
C GLN A 179 -1.86 27.19 0.98
N GLU A 180 -2.82 28.12 1.08
CA GLU A 180 -3.58 28.33 2.31
C GLU A 180 -4.81 27.41 2.33
N ILE A 181 -4.93 26.61 3.40
CA ILE A 181 -6.08 25.72 3.60
C ILE A 181 -6.86 26.18 4.82
N ARG A 182 -8.18 26.31 4.67
CA ARG A 182 -9.08 26.87 5.68
C ARG A 182 -9.96 25.81 6.30
N PHE A 183 -10.03 25.82 7.61
CA PHE A 183 -10.86 24.95 8.42
C PHE A 183 -11.75 25.72 9.35
N ASP A 184 -12.84 25.10 9.79
CA ASP A 184 -13.74 25.62 10.79
C ASP A 184 -14.43 26.94 10.33
N GLY A 185 -14.83 27.79 11.26
CA GLY A 185 -15.43 29.08 10.93
C GLY A 185 -16.84 28.97 10.35
N GLN A 186 -17.20 29.96 9.51
CA GLN A 186 -18.53 30.08 8.93
C GLN A 186 -18.43 30.48 7.45
N ALA A 187 -19.20 29.85 6.60
CA ALA A 187 -19.40 30.25 5.21
C ALA A 187 -20.75 30.95 5.07
N ILE A 188 -20.71 32.26 4.82
CA ILE A 188 -21.87 33.12 4.72
C ILE A 188 -22.19 33.36 3.25
N GLU A 189 -23.34 32.90 2.81
CA GLU A 189 -23.82 33.11 1.46
C GLU A 189 -24.56 34.45 1.36
N THR A 190 -24.22 35.28 0.40
CA THR A 190 -24.88 36.58 0.09
C THR A 190 -25.21 36.65 -1.40
N TRP A 191 -26.22 37.47 -1.71
CA TRP A 191 -26.61 37.73 -3.09
C TRP A 191 -26.50 39.23 -3.32
N GLU A 192 -25.55 39.64 -4.15
CA GLU A 192 -25.33 41.05 -4.49
C GLU A 192 -25.45 41.25 -6.01
N GLY A 193 -26.32 42.18 -6.41
CA GLY A 193 -26.54 42.44 -7.84
C GLY A 193 -27.07 41.22 -8.65
N GLY A 194 -27.68 40.24 -7.96
CA GLY A 194 -28.15 38.97 -8.58
C GLY A 194 -27.09 37.85 -8.68
N PHE A 195 -25.88 38.12 -8.18
CA PHE A 195 -24.80 37.13 -8.15
C PHE A 195 -24.65 36.52 -6.75
N HIS A 196 -24.37 35.26 -6.71
CA HIS A 196 -24.07 34.51 -5.49
C HIS A 196 -22.63 34.75 -5.06
N HIS A 197 -22.43 35.11 -3.82
CA HIS A 197 -21.12 35.31 -3.20
C HIS A 197 -21.04 34.54 -1.90
N VAL A 198 -19.85 33.98 -1.60
CA VAL A 198 -19.59 33.31 -0.34
C VAL A 198 -18.45 34.01 0.40
N LYS A 199 -18.74 34.44 1.62
CA LYS A 199 -17.75 35.01 2.53
C LYS A 199 -17.41 34.01 3.61
N TYR A 200 -16.12 33.69 3.74
CA TYR A 200 -15.63 32.80 4.77
C TYR A 200 -15.10 33.61 5.95
N GLU A 201 -15.62 33.37 7.14
CA GLU A 201 -15.29 34.14 8.34
C GLU A 201 -14.90 33.25 9.51
N ASN A 202 -14.04 33.79 10.40
CA ASN A 202 -13.61 33.10 11.64
C ASN A 202 -13.00 31.70 11.42
N TYR A 203 -12.36 31.45 10.27
CA TYR A 203 -11.70 30.23 9.95
C TYR A 203 -10.29 30.11 10.54
N ASN A 204 -9.83 28.89 10.70
CA ASN A 204 -8.44 28.58 11.03
C ASN A 204 -7.66 28.28 9.74
N SER A 205 -6.52 28.97 9.57
CA SER A 205 -5.64 28.79 8.41
C SER A 205 -4.50 27.82 8.70
N VAL A 206 -4.22 26.97 7.75
CA VAL A 206 -3.02 26.10 7.74
C VAL A 206 -2.33 26.27 6.39
N ILE A 207 -1.01 26.47 6.40
CA ILE A 207 -0.22 26.59 5.18
C ILE A 207 0.29 25.21 4.77
N ALA A 208 -0.08 24.79 3.58
CA ALA A 208 0.41 23.57 2.94
C ALA A 208 1.65 23.89 2.12
N VAL A 209 2.83 23.46 2.59
CA VAL A 209 4.10 23.66 1.90
C VAL A 209 4.44 22.41 1.09
N PRO A 210 4.59 22.53 -0.26
CA PRO A 210 4.88 21.36 -1.08
C PRO A 210 6.35 20.96 -1.01
N ASN A 211 6.57 19.64 -0.96
CA ASN A 211 7.86 19.00 -0.90
C ASN A 211 7.89 17.87 -1.94
N ASP A 212 8.80 17.95 -2.90
CA ASP A 212 8.82 17.05 -4.05
C ASP A 212 9.87 15.95 -3.90
N MET A 213 9.46 14.71 -4.17
CA MET A 213 10.31 13.54 -4.43
C MET A 213 10.16 13.12 -5.90
N TYR A 214 11.15 12.42 -6.43
CA TYR A 214 11.15 11.96 -7.82
C TYR A 214 11.31 10.45 -7.92
N VAL A 215 10.67 9.85 -8.92
CA VAL A 215 10.79 8.43 -9.25
C VAL A 215 11.13 8.32 -10.74
N ALA A 216 12.35 7.88 -11.02
CA ALA A 216 12.80 7.67 -12.39
C ALA A 216 12.27 6.34 -12.95
N GLY A 217 11.84 6.34 -14.20
CA GLY A 217 11.49 5.13 -14.94
C GLY A 217 12.72 4.33 -15.36
N TYR A 218 12.54 3.02 -15.51
CA TYR A 218 13.59 2.11 -15.98
C TYR A 218 13.75 2.21 -17.50
N GLY A 219 14.96 2.49 -17.94
CA GLY A 219 15.27 2.56 -19.37
C GLY A 219 14.50 3.63 -20.16
N SER A 220 13.83 4.55 -19.49
CA SER A 220 13.03 5.62 -20.07
C SER A 220 13.52 7.00 -19.65
N ASN A 221 13.00 8.03 -20.31
CA ASN A 221 13.23 9.42 -19.90
C ASN A 221 12.18 9.93 -18.92
N GLY A 222 11.17 9.12 -18.63
CA GLY A 222 10.07 9.46 -17.73
C GLY A 222 10.54 9.59 -16.28
N VAL A 223 9.99 10.59 -15.60
CA VAL A 223 10.19 10.80 -14.17
C VAL A 223 8.85 11.23 -13.59
N SER A 224 8.30 10.42 -12.70
CA SER A 224 7.14 10.77 -11.91
C SER A 224 7.53 11.65 -10.73
N LYS A 225 6.66 12.58 -10.36
CA LYS A 225 6.81 13.43 -9.20
C LYS A 225 5.87 12.95 -8.09
N LEU A 226 6.34 12.92 -6.86
CA LEU A 226 5.52 12.76 -5.67
C LEU A 226 5.59 14.06 -4.88
N ARG A 227 4.47 14.80 -4.85
CA ARG A 227 4.34 16.05 -4.10
C ARG A 227 3.71 15.78 -2.74
N LEU A 228 4.44 16.11 -1.70
CA LEU A 228 4.10 15.84 -0.31
C LEU A 228 3.84 17.17 0.43
N TRP A 229 2.64 17.30 0.98
CA TRP A 229 2.24 18.53 1.67
C TRP A 229 2.65 18.49 3.14
N GLN A 230 3.43 19.49 3.56
CA GLN A 230 3.76 19.72 4.97
C GLN A 230 2.89 20.82 5.52
N ALA A 231 2.23 20.56 6.65
CA ALA A 231 1.40 21.53 7.34
C ALA A 231 2.27 22.47 8.20
N LYS A 232 2.04 23.78 8.05
CA LYS A 232 2.68 24.83 8.82
C LYS A 232 1.64 25.83 9.32
N ALA A 233 1.92 26.47 10.47
CA ALA A 233 1.14 27.61 10.90
C ALA A 233 1.37 28.82 9.96
N PRO A 234 0.36 29.67 9.74
CA PRO A 234 0.52 30.89 8.92
C PRO A 234 1.55 31.85 9.48
N SER A 235 1.61 31.98 10.81
CA SER A 235 2.57 32.82 11.52
C SER A 235 2.79 32.26 12.93
N PHE A 236 3.90 32.63 13.54
CA PHE A 236 4.14 32.38 14.97
C PHE A 236 3.52 33.53 15.77
N ASP A 237 2.78 33.24 16.85
CA ASP A 237 2.15 34.26 17.69
C ASP A 237 3.21 34.94 18.60
N MET A 238 3.88 35.94 18.03
CA MET A 238 4.84 36.78 18.74
C MET A 238 4.21 37.59 19.88
N SER A 239 2.92 37.91 19.79
CA SER A 239 2.21 38.67 20.81
C SER A 239 2.06 37.85 22.09
N SER A 240 1.54 36.66 21.99
CA SER A 240 1.47 35.71 23.12
C SER A 240 2.86 35.35 23.67
N PHE A 241 3.83 35.14 22.77
CA PHE A 241 5.20 34.83 23.18
C PHE A 241 5.81 35.98 24.01
N ASN A 242 5.73 37.21 23.51
CA ASN A 242 6.26 38.40 24.21
C ASN A 242 5.52 38.70 25.51
N ALA A 243 4.23 38.34 25.61
CA ALA A 243 3.45 38.43 26.84
C ALA A 243 3.77 37.33 27.87
N GLY A 244 4.70 36.39 27.58
CA GLY A 244 5.04 35.26 28.46
C GLY A 244 4.07 34.10 28.36
N ASN A 245 3.11 34.13 27.45
CA ASN A 245 2.13 33.07 27.20
C ASN A 245 2.69 32.02 26.21
N TYR A 246 3.83 31.39 26.54
CA TYR A 246 4.55 30.47 25.64
C TYR A 246 3.71 29.29 25.19
N ASN A 247 2.91 28.71 26.09
CA ASN A 247 2.05 27.58 25.77
C ASN A 247 1.00 27.96 24.70
N THR A 248 0.43 29.15 24.75
CA THR A 248 -0.53 29.63 23.76
C THR A 248 0.14 29.82 22.41
N ALA A 249 1.29 30.51 22.39
CA ALA A 249 2.07 30.74 21.15
C ALA A 249 2.49 29.41 20.48
N ILE A 250 2.89 28.41 21.26
CA ILE A 250 3.30 27.09 20.73
C ILE A 250 2.08 26.25 20.32
N SER A 251 1.00 26.28 21.09
CA SER A 251 -0.17 25.41 20.84
C SER A 251 -0.85 25.71 19.50
N GLN A 252 -0.91 26.99 19.09
CA GLN A 252 -1.45 27.37 17.77
C GLN A 252 -0.62 26.79 16.63
N SER A 253 0.73 26.91 16.72
CA SER A 253 1.61 26.34 15.70
C SER A 253 1.55 24.79 15.71
N ALA A 254 1.57 24.17 16.88
CA ALA A 254 1.49 22.73 17.02
C ALA A 254 0.17 22.16 16.47
N SER A 255 -0.96 22.86 16.67
CA SER A 255 -2.26 22.43 16.18
C SER A 255 -2.31 22.38 14.65
N ALA A 256 -1.71 23.35 13.96
CA ALA A 256 -1.61 23.35 12.51
C ALA A 256 -0.68 22.22 12.02
N GLU A 257 0.50 22.10 12.63
CA GLU A 257 1.50 21.11 12.21
C GLU A 257 1.09 19.66 12.50
N LEU A 258 0.16 19.44 13.46
CA LEU A 258 -0.33 18.10 13.82
C LEU A 258 -0.88 17.33 12.60
N ILE A 259 -1.44 18.03 11.62
CA ILE A 259 -2.00 17.44 10.40
C ILE A 259 -0.97 16.60 9.64
N SER A 260 0.30 17.00 9.62
CA SER A 260 1.37 16.29 8.92
C SER A 260 2.31 15.50 9.84
N LYS A 261 1.91 15.19 11.08
CA LYS A 261 2.77 14.43 12.01
C LYS A 261 2.70 12.93 11.78
N ILE A 262 1.51 12.33 11.79
CA ILE A 262 1.32 10.88 11.85
C ILE A 262 0.26 10.43 10.84
N LEU A 263 0.59 9.39 10.08
CA LEU A 263 -0.34 8.70 9.19
C LEU A 263 -1.32 7.85 10.01
N TYR A 264 -2.60 7.91 9.71
CA TYR A 264 -3.68 7.16 10.35
C TYR A 264 -3.69 7.30 11.88
N PRO A 265 -3.90 8.50 12.41
CA PRO A 265 -4.09 8.67 13.84
C PRO A 265 -5.27 7.81 14.34
N ASN A 266 -5.18 7.36 15.60
CA ASN A 266 -6.24 6.58 16.23
C ASN A 266 -7.56 7.37 16.25
N ASP A 267 -8.61 6.81 15.67
CA ASP A 267 -9.93 7.42 15.50
C ASP A 267 -11.03 6.80 16.38
N ASN A 268 -10.64 6.10 17.44
CA ASN A 268 -11.57 5.60 18.45
C ASN A 268 -12.23 6.72 19.28
N HIS A 269 -11.75 7.95 19.14
CA HIS A 269 -12.26 9.16 19.78
C HIS A 269 -12.50 10.28 18.77
N THR A 270 -13.28 11.29 19.16
CA THR A 270 -13.74 12.38 18.27
C THR A 270 -12.58 13.20 17.72
N GLU A 271 -11.58 13.49 18.54
CA GLU A 271 -10.40 14.29 18.15
C GLU A 271 -9.61 13.60 17.03
N GLY A 272 -9.46 12.29 17.12
CA GLY A 272 -8.81 11.52 16.06
C GLY A 272 -9.60 11.49 14.76
N LYS A 273 -10.94 11.43 14.84
CA LYS A 273 -11.82 11.54 13.66
C LYS A 273 -11.69 12.91 13.01
N ILE A 274 -11.71 13.98 13.79
CA ILE A 274 -11.52 15.36 13.29
C ILE A 274 -10.14 15.51 12.63
N LEU A 275 -9.08 14.99 13.26
CA LEU A 275 -7.73 15.07 12.71
C LEU A 275 -7.63 14.32 11.37
N ARG A 276 -8.22 13.12 11.26
CA ARG A 276 -8.27 12.37 9.99
C ARG A 276 -9.02 13.13 8.91
N LEU A 277 -10.16 13.73 9.22
CA LEU A 277 -10.90 14.57 8.26
C LEU A 277 -10.06 15.79 7.81
N ARG A 278 -9.38 16.43 8.75
CA ARG A 278 -8.47 17.54 8.44
C ARG A 278 -7.31 17.09 7.54
N GLN A 279 -6.74 15.93 7.78
CA GLN A 279 -5.69 15.36 6.91
C GLN A 279 -6.20 15.14 5.49
N GLN A 280 -7.37 14.52 5.34
CA GLN A 280 -7.97 14.23 4.03
C GLN A 280 -8.25 15.51 3.25
N TYR A 281 -8.84 16.51 3.90
CA TYR A 281 -9.12 17.80 3.25
C TYR A 281 -7.85 18.59 2.98
N PHE A 282 -6.90 18.62 3.91
CA PHE A 282 -5.64 19.34 3.77
C PHE A 282 -4.90 18.96 2.49
N PHE A 283 -4.62 17.68 2.29
CA PHE A 283 -3.86 17.29 1.10
C PHE A 283 -4.68 17.34 -0.17
N SER A 284 -5.98 17.07 -0.10
CA SER A 284 -6.88 17.14 -1.26
C SER A 284 -7.03 18.57 -1.74
N ALA A 285 -7.30 19.51 -0.84
CA ALA A 285 -7.48 20.93 -1.17
C ALA A 285 -6.19 21.54 -1.72
N ALA A 286 -5.05 21.31 -1.06
CA ALA A 286 -3.75 21.77 -1.55
C ALA A 286 -3.43 21.21 -2.95
N SER A 287 -3.74 19.94 -3.19
CA SER A 287 -3.49 19.29 -4.47
C SER A 287 -4.37 19.85 -5.58
N ILE A 288 -5.67 20.04 -5.33
CA ILE A 288 -6.58 20.63 -6.32
C ILE A 288 -6.16 22.06 -6.65
N ALA A 289 -5.82 22.88 -5.65
CA ALA A 289 -5.34 24.23 -5.89
C ALA A 289 -4.06 24.24 -6.74
N ASP A 290 -3.09 23.37 -6.45
CA ASP A 290 -1.86 23.24 -7.23
C ASP A 290 -2.13 22.78 -8.68
N ILE A 291 -3.01 21.79 -8.87
CA ILE A 291 -3.40 21.30 -10.20
C ILE A 291 -4.05 22.39 -11.04
N LEU A 292 -5.03 23.08 -10.49
CA LEU A 292 -5.77 24.14 -11.21
C LEU A 292 -4.89 25.34 -11.50
N GLN A 293 -4.05 25.76 -10.55
CA GLN A 293 -3.11 26.87 -10.76
C GLN A 293 -2.08 26.55 -11.85
N ASN A 294 -1.51 25.34 -11.84
CA ASN A 294 -0.57 24.90 -12.87
C ASN A 294 -1.24 24.84 -14.25
N HIS A 295 -2.50 24.36 -14.30
CA HIS A 295 -3.25 24.32 -15.54
C HIS A 295 -3.56 25.72 -16.09
N LEU A 296 -4.03 26.63 -15.23
CA LEU A 296 -4.27 28.02 -15.61
C LEU A 296 -3.02 28.73 -16.11
N ASN A 297 -1.89 28.53 -15.44
CA ASN A 297 -0.59 29.08 -15.86
C ASN A 297 -0.18 28.57 -17.25
N GLN A 298 -0.54 27.33 -17.58
CA GLN A 298 -0.18 26.69 -18.85
C GLN A 298 -1.15 27.04 -19.98
N TYR A 299 -2.44 27.03 -19.73
CA TYR A 299 -3.47 27.09 -20.77
C TYR A 299 -4.34 28.37 -20.72
N GLY A 300 -4.31 29.12 -19.64
CA GLY A 300 -5.09 30.35 -19.44
C GLY A 300 -6.60 30.15 -19.29
N THR A 301 -7.08 28.90 -19.26
CA THR A 301 -8.50 28.53 -19.09
C THR A 301 -8.62 27.20 -18.37
N LEU A 302 -9.77 26.95 -17.73
CA LEU A 302 -10.13 25.66 -17.15
C LEU A 302 -11.14 24.87 -18.02
N ASP A 303 -11.63 25.45 -19.14
CA ASP A 303 -12.63 24.82 -20.00
C ASP A 303 -12.12 23.54 -20.67
N ASN A 304 -10.82 23.46 -20.90
CA ASN A 304 -10.15 22.28 -21.48
C ASN A 304 -9.55 21.32 -20.45
N LEU A 305 -9.91 21.50 -19.16
CA LEU A 305 -9.31 20.74 -18.06
C LEU A 305 -9.43 19.23 -18.29
N ALA A 306 -10.62 18.75 -18.66
CA ALA A 306 -10.89 17.32 -18.90
C ALA A 306 -10.07 16.71 -20.04
N ASP A 307 -9.64 17.51 -20.99
CA ASP A 307 -8.81 17.05 -22.12
C ASP A 307 -7.33 16.93 -21.73
N LYS A 308 -6.91 17.63 -20.70
CA LYS A 308 -5.50 17.81 -20.32
C LYS A 308 -5.11 17.12 -19.04
N ILE A 309 -6.07 16.80 -18.16
CA ILE A 309 -5.79 16.13 -16.89
C ILE A 309 -6.75 14.96 -16.64
N ALA A 310 -6.27 14.00 -15.84
CA ALA A 310 -7.07 12.97 -15.18
C ALA A 310 -6.66 12.91 -13.71
N ILE A 311 -7.65 12.84 -12.81
CA ILE A 311 -7.41 12.73 -11.36
C ILE A 311 -7.94 11.39 -10.89
N GLN A 312 -7.04 10.55 -10.37
CA GLN A 312 -7.38 9.27 -9.80
C GLN A 312 -7.44 9.36 -8.28
N LEU A 313 -8.59 9.03 -7.72
CA LEU A 313 -8.80 8.92 -6.29
C LEU A 313 -8.51 7.48 -5.84
N ASN A 314 -7.47 7.30 -5.04
CA ASN A 314 -7.08 5.99 -4.52
C ASN A 314 -7.75 5.78 -3.16
N ASP A 315 -8.81 4.99 -3.14
CA ASP A 315 -9.78 4.84 -2.06
C ASP A 315 -10.62 6.12 -1.83
N THR A 316 -11.40 6.15 -0.74
CA THR A 316 -12.30 7.28 -0.39
C THR A 316 -11.59 8.41 0.33
N HIS A 317 -10.34 8.22 0.76
CA HIS A 317 -9.60 9.23 1.53
C HIS A 317 -9.50 10.60 0.81
N PRO A 318 -9.25 10.68 -0.51
CA PRO A 318 -9.21 11.96 -1.21
C PRO A 318 -10.56 12.42 -1.79
N THR A 319 -11.67 11.82 -1.44
CA THR A 319 -12.99 12.14 -2.02
C THR A 319 -13.36 13.61 -1.90
N VAL A 320 -12.95 14.27 -0.82
CA VAL A 320 -13.22 15.69 -0.59
C VAL A 320 -12.55 16.62 -1.63
N ALA A 321 -11.66 16.09 -2.46
CA ALA A 321 -11.15 16.81 -3.64
C ALA A 321 -12.25 17.15 -4.66
N ILE A 322 -13.32 16.37 -4.74
CA ILE A 322 -14.44 16.61 -5.65
C ILE A 322 -15.19 17.90 -5.24
N PRO A 323 -15.76 18.00 -4.03
CA PRO A 323 -16.42 19.24 -3.62
C PRO A 323 -15.46 20.42 -3.47
N GLU A 324 -14.16 20.18 -3.22
CA GLU A 324 -13.16 21.26 -3.25
C GLU A 324 -12.94 21.82 -4.65
N MET A 325 -12.85 20.97 -5.67
CA MET A 325 -12.79 21.46 -7.05
C MET A 325 -14.05 22.27 -7.42
N MET A 326 -15.23 21.78 -7.01
CA MET A 326 -16.47 22.53 -7.14
C MET A 326 -16.36 23.90 -6.48
N ARG A 327 -15.85 23.98 -5.22
CA ARG A 327 -15.68 25.23 -4.50
C ARG A 327 -14.83 26.23 -5.28
N ILE A 328 -13.65 25.80 -5.76
CA ILE A 328 -12.74 26.69 -6.50
C ILE A 328 -13.41 27.16 -7.80
N LEU A 329 -14.04 26.26 -8.54
CA LEU A 329 -14.71 26.61 -9.80
C LEU A 329 -15.87 27.59 -9.58
N LEU A 330 -16.69 27.40 -8.52
CA LEU A 330 -17.83 28.25 -8.21
C LEU A 330 -17.40 29.59 -7.58
N ASP A 331 -16.63 29.53 -6.49
CA ASP A 331 -16.37 30.68 -5.62
C ASP A 331 -15.21 31.56 -6.11
N GLU A 332 -14.20 30.96 -6.80
CA GLU A 332 -13.00 31.67 -7.24
C GLU A 332 -12.95 31.90 -8.76
N CYS A 333 -13.55 30.99 -9.53
CA CYS A 333 -13.51 31.04 -11.01
C CYS A 333 -14.86 31.43 -11.65
N SER A 334 -15.91 31.65 -10.84
CA SER A 334 -17.23 32.10 -11.30
C SER A 334 -17.93 31.16 -12.32
N TYR A 335 -17.65 29.87 -12.25
CA TYR A 335 -18.39 28.88 -13.06
C TYR A 335 -19.80 28.68 -12.50
N GLU A 336 -20.77 28.48 -13.39
CA GLU A 336 -22.09 27.99 -13.00
C GLU A 336 -22.00 26.52 -12.55
N TRP A 337 -22.93 26.11 -11.66
CA TRP A 337 -22.92 24.78 -11.04
C TRP A 337 -22.81 23.64 -12.07
N ASP A 338 -23.65 23.68 -13.11
CA ASP A 338 -23.71 22.55 -14.08
C ASP A 338 -22.41 22.44 -14.89
N ALA A 339 -21.80 23.57 -15.25
CA ALA A 339 -20.52 23.61 -15.94
C ALA A 339 -19.38 23.10 -15.04
N ALA A 340 -19.32 23.55 -13.78
CA ALA A 340 -18.34 23.10 -12.80
C ALA A 340 -18.48 21.57 -12.53
N PHE A 341 -19.71 21.10 -12.35
CA PHE A 341 -19.97 19.68 -12.09
C PHE A 341 -19.65 18.80 -13.30
N ASP A 342 -19.91 19.29 -14.52
CA ASP A 342 -19.54 18.55 -15.74
C ASP A 342 -18.02 18.40 -15.90
N ILE A 343 -17.23 19.41 -15.52
CA ILE A 343 -15.78 19.32 -15.44
C ILE A 343 -15.38 18.23 -14.43
N CYS A 344 -15.91 18.28 -13.21
CA CYS A 344 -15.61 17.29 -12.17
C CYS A 344 -15.94 15.87 -12.64
N ARG A 345 -17.10 15.65 -13.24
CA ARG A 345 -17.53 14.33 -13.76
C ARG A 345 -16.60 13.77 -14.83
N LYS A 346 -15.92 14.60 -15.60
CA LYS A 346 -15.01 14.18 -16.67
C LYS A 346 -13.58 13.96 -16.20
N VAL A 347 -13.19 14.61 -15.08
CA VAL A 347 -11.81 14.63 -14.60
C VAL A 347 -11.55 13.54 -13.57
N PHE A 348 -12.51 13.27 -12.65
CA PHE A 348 -12.33 12.34 -11.55
C PHE A 348 -12.67 10.90 -11.89
N ALA A 349 -11.80 10.00 -11.46
CA ALA A 349 -12.01 8.56 -11.42
C ALA A 349 -11.69 8.01 -10.02
N TYR A 350 -12.32 6.92 -9.63
CA TYR A 350 -12.25 6.35 -8.29
C TYR A 350 -11.88 4.88 -8.31
N THR A 351 -10.86 4.50 -7.55
CA THR A 351 -10.51 3.12 -7.26
C THR A 351 -11.04 2.72 -5.89
N ASN A 352 -11.91 1.72 -5.86
CA ASN A 352 -12.42 1.13 -4.61
C ASN A 352 -11.48 0.01 -4.15
N HIS A 353 -11.22 -0.04 -2.83
CA HIS A 353 -10.43 -1.09 -2.18
C HIS A 353 -11.22 -1.89 -1.15
N THR A 354 -12.53 -1.70 -1.08
CA THR A 354 -13.40 -2.28 -0.06
C THR A 354 -14.34 -3.32 -0.67
N VAL A 355 -14.48 -4.47 -0.03
CA VAL A 355 -15.35 -5.57 -0.49
C VAL A 355 -16.67 -5.67 0.28
N MET A 356 -16.81 -4.96 1.41
CA MET A 356 -18.02 -4.97 2.25
C MET A 356 -18.59 -3.55 2.35
N SER A 357 -19.87 -3.40 2.03
CA SER A 357 -20.56 -2.09 2.02
C SER A 357 -20.55 -1.39 3.39
N GLU A 358 -20.61 -2.16 4.47
CA GLU A 358 -20.56 -1.65 5.85
C GLU A 358 -19.20 -1.04 6.23
N ALA A 359 -18.12 -1.44 5.53
CA ALA A 359 -16.77 -0.92 5.76
C ALA A 359 -16.45 0.33 4.93
N LEU A 360 -17.38 0.80 4.07
CA LEU A 360 -17.22 2.04 3.34
C LEU A 360 -17.16 3.22 4.30
N GLU A 361 -16.20 4.14 4.09
CA GLU A 361 -15.98 5.29 4.96
C GLU A 361 -17.18 6.24 4.97
N LYS A 362 -17.56 6.67 6.16
CA LYS A 362 -18.66 7.61 6.41
C LYS A 362 -18.20 8.62 7.47
N TRP A 363 -18.58 9.88 7.28
CA TRP A 363 -18.30 10.93 8.24
C TRP A 363 -19.57 11.39 8.94
N ASN A 364 -19.51 11.55 10.26
CA ASN A 364 -20.59 12.22 10.98
C ASN A 364 -20.82 13.63 10.41
N ALA A 365 -22.09 13.93 10.07
CA ALA A 365 -22.43 15.19 9.38
C ALA A 365 -22.11 16.44 10.21
N ASP A 366 -22.21 16.37 11.56
CA ASP A 366 -21.89 17.51 12.43
C ASP A 366 -20.38 17.77 12.48
N ILE A 367 -19.55 16.71 12.55
CA ILE A 367 -18.10 16.83 12.46
C ILE A 367 -17.72 17.44 11.11
N PHE A 368 -18.30 16.92 10.03
CA PHE A 368 -18.00 17.38 8.67
C PHE A 368 -18.39 18.85 8.47
N ARG A 369 -19.62 19.23 8.89
CA ARG A 369 -20.15 20.59 8.79
C ARG A 369 -19.32 21.60 9.59
N ASN A 370 -18.94 21.24 10.82
CA ASN A 370 -18.19 22.15 11.71
C ASN A 370 -16.74 22.32 11.26
N THR A 371 -16.12 21.26 10.73
CA THR A 371 -14.73 21.29 10.25
C THR A 371 -14.60 21.93 8.87
N LEU A 372 -15.58 21.71 7.97
CA LEU A 372 -15.54 22.09 6.55
C LEU A 372 -16.85 22.77 6.12
N PRO A 373 -17.24 23.92 6.70
CA PRO A 373 -18.58 24.49 6.52
C PRO A 373 -18.92 24.84 5.07
N ARG A 374 -17.97 25.33 4.27
CA ARG A 374 -18.25 25.62 2.84
C ARG A 374 -18.37 24.34 2.02
N ILE A 375 -17.51 23.38 2.26
CA ILE A 375 -17.57 22.07 1.61
C ILE A 375 -18.89 21.37 1.95
N TRP A 376 -19.36 21.49 3.21
CA TRP A 376 -20.66 20.97 3.63
C TRP A 376 -21.82 21.55 2.80
N GLN A 377 -21.85 22.87 2.56
CA GLN A 377 -22.88 23.51 1.72
C GLN A 377 -22.87 22.91 0.30
N ILE A 378 -21.68 22.72 -0.28
CA ILE A 378 -21.53 22.13 -1.62
C ILE A 378 -22.01 20.68 -1.62
N VAL A 379 -21.64 19.88 -0.61
CA VAL A 379 -22.07 18.48 -0.47
C VAL A 379 -23.57 18.38 -0.30
N CYS A 380 -24.23 19.30 0.43
CA CYS A 380 -25.69 19.37 0.54
C CYS A 380 -26.35 19.62 -0.82
N GLU A 381 -25.84 20.52 -1.63
CA GLU A 381 -26.38 20.75 -2.97
C GLU A 381 -26.10 19.57 -3.92
N MET A 382 -24.93 18.92 -3.79
CA MET A 382 -24.64 17.68 -4.51
C MET A 382 -25.66 16.59 -4.13
N ASP A 383 -25.96 16.42 -2.84
CA ASP A 383 -26.96 15.43 -2.37
C ASP A 383 -28.35 15.74 -2.91
N ARG A 384 -28.78 16.99 -2.86
CA ARG A 384 -30.07 17.43 -3.40
C ARG A 384 -30.21 17.08 -4.89
N ARG A 385 -29.18 17.33 -5.68
CA ARG A 385 -29.16 17.01 -7.12
C ARG A 385 -29.07 15.52 -7.37
N CYS A 386 -28.25 14.80 -6.59
CA CYS A 386 -28.13 13.36 -6.64
C CYS A 386 -29.50 12.70 -6.42
N ARG A 387 -30.22 13.08 -5.37
CA ARG A 387 -31.59 12.58 -5.09
C ARG A 387 -32.55 12.87 -6.22
N ALA A 388 -32.49 14.07 -6.81
CA ALA A 388 -33.34 14.44 -7.94
C ALA A 388 -33.08 13.61 -9.19
N ASP A 389 -31.81 13.29 -9.49
CA ASP A 389 -31.44 12.45 -10.62
C ASP A 389 -31.81 10.97 -10.37
N LEU A 390 -31.59 10.49 -9.15
CA LEU A 390 -31.98 9.13 -8.75
C LEU A 390 -33.50 8.94 -8.78
N ALA A 391 -34.29 9.95 -8.39
CA ALA A 391 -35.77 9.92 -8.46
C ALA A 391 -36.28 9.79 -9.90
N LYS A 392 -35.55 10.36 -10.87
CA LYS A 392 -35.85 10.18 -12.31
C LYS A 392 -35.49 8.78 -12.77
N ALA A 393 -34.35 8.24 -12.29
CA ALA A 393 -33.87 6.91 -12.69
C ALA A 393 -34.66 5.75 -12.04
N PHE A 394 -35.12 5.94 -10.79
CA PHE A 394 -35.83 4.95 -9.98
C PHE A 394 -37.14 5.53 -9.44
N PRO A 395 -38.14 5.79 -10.32
CA PRO A 395 -39.40 6.41 -9.89
C PRO A 395 -40.14 5.58 -8.83
N GLY A 396 -40.43 6.21 -7.70
CA GLY A 396 -41.20 5.59 -6.60
C GLY A 396 -40.40 4.68 -5.66
N ASP A 397 -39.14 4.46 -5.90
CA ASP A 397 -38.24 3.67 -5.01
C ASP A 397 -37.49 4.57 -4.05
N GLN A 398 -38.18 5.11 -3.05
CA GLN A 398 -37.59 6.02 -2.06
C GLN A 398 -36.46 5.35 -1.25
N GLY A 399 -36.63 4.03 -0.94
CA GLY A 399 -35.60 3.28 -0.19
C GLY A 399 -34.25 3.24 -0.92
N LYS A 400 -34.28 2.98 -2.23
CA LYS A 400 -33.09 2.99 -3.08
C LYS A 400 -32.46 4.38 -3.17
N ILE A 401 -33.29 5.42 -3.35
CA ILE A 401 -32.82 6.82 -3.40
C ILE A 401 -32.11 7.18 -2.09
N ASP A 402 -32.69 6.83 -0.94
CA ASP A 402 -32.10 7.11 0.37
C ASP A 402 -30.82 6.31 0.63
N TYR A 403 -30.75 5.08 0.14
CA TYR A 403 -29.53 4.26 0.23
C TYR A 403 -28.38 4.82 -0.62
N MET A 404 -28.67 5.27 -1.83
CA MET A 404 -27.69 5.83 -2.78
C MET A 404 -27.34 7.30 -2.48
N ALA A 405 -28.12 7.99 -1.68
CA ALA A 405 -27.90 9.39 -1.36
C ALA A 405 -26.54 9.65 -0.70
N ILE A 406 -25.97 10.82 -0.94
CA ILE A 406 -24.67 11.26 -0.39
C ILE A 406 -24.80 11.49 1.12
N ILE A 407 -25.89 12.11 1.56
CA ILE A 407 -26.16 12.38 2.98
C ILE A 407 -27.33 11.50 3.43
N GLY A 408 -27.13 10.75 4.51
CA GLY A 408 -28.16 9.92 5.13
C GLY A 408 -27.75 9.49 6.54
N ASP A 409 -28.73 9.33 7.46
CA ASP A 409 -28.49 8.87 8.84
C ASP A 409 -27.48 9.74 9.60
N ASN A 410 -27.54 11.04 9.41
CA ASN A 410 -26.57 12.02 9.93
C ASN A 410 -25.11 11.72 9.54
N GLN A 411 -24.88 11.17 8.34
CA GLN A 411 -23.56 10.82 7.82
C GLN A 411 -23.38 11.32 6.39
N VAL A 412 -22.15 11.71 6.07
CA VAL A 412 -21.67 11.95 4.70
C VAL A 412 -21.04 10.64 4.21
N ARG A 413 -21.59 10.08 3.15
CA ARG A 413 -21.14 8.83 2.53
C ARG A 413 -20.18 9.13 1.39
N THR A 414 -18.89 9.15 1.69
CA THR A 414 -17.85 9.57 0.73
C THR A 414 -17.81 8.69 -0.52
N ALA A 415 -18.00 7.39 -0.36
CA ALA A 415 -18.08 6.47 -1.50
C ALA A 415 -19.24 6.82 -2.45
N ASN A 416 -20.38 7.34 -1.93
CA ASN A 416 -21.50 7.75 -2.75
C ASN A 416 -21.21 9.06 -3.51
N ILE A 417 -20.39 9.96 -2.96
CA ILE A 417 -19.88 11.13 -3.71
C ILE A 417 -19.10 10.65 -4.92
N CYS A 418 -18.15 9.71 -4.73
CA CYS A 418 -17.38 9.14 -5.82
C CYS A 418 -18.28 8.42 -6.82
N ALA A 419 -19.20 7.57 -6.32
CA ALA A 419 -20.08 6.78 -7.16
C ALA A 419 -21.03 7.64 -8.00
N TYR A 420 -21.52 8.75 -7.48
CA TYR A 420 -22.35 9.69 -8.23
C TYR A 420 -21.55 10.52 -9.25
N THR A 421 -20.35 10.99 -8.87
CA THR A 421 -19.59 11.97 -9.66
C THR A 421 -18.64 11.31 -10.66
N CYS A 422 -17.79 10.37 -10.24
CA CYS A 422 -16.68 9.88 -11.07
C CYS A 422 -17.14 9.20 -12.36
N HIS A 423 -16.44 9.45 -13.47
CA HIS A 423 -16.73 8.81 -14.75
C HIS A 423 -16.34 7.34 -14.80
N ALA A 424 -15.41 6.92 -13.95
CA ALA A 424 -14.98 5.54 -13.81
C ALA A 424 -14.82 5.16 -12.33
N ILE A 425 -15.26 3.93 -12.03
CA ILE A 425 -15.15 3.28 -10.73
C ILE A 425 -14.53 1.92 -11.00
N ASN A 426 -13.33 1.66 -10.49
CA ASN A 426 -12.72 0.38 -10.73
C ASN A 426 -12.48 -0.43 -9.46
N GLY A 427 -12.63 -1.75 -9.61
CA GLY A 427 -12.11 -2.74 -8.69
C GLY A 427 -10.64 -3.04 -8.99
N VAL A 428 -9.99 -3.78 -8.10
CA VAL A 428 -8.54 -4.03 -8.08
C VAL A 428 -8.15 -5.49 -8.31
N SER A 429 -9.12 -6.34 -8.58
CA SER A 429 -9.03 -7.70 -9.11
C SER A 429 -10.32 -8.04 -9.85
N LYS A 430 -10.33 -9.08 -10.68
CA LYS A 430 -11.54 -9.51 -11.40
C LYS A 430 -12.67 -9.84 -10.42
N LEU A 431 -12.37 -10.67 -9.41
CA LEU A 431 -13.36 -11.04 -8.39
C LEU A 431 -13.90 -9.81 -7.66
N HIS A 432 -13.04 -8.90 -7.23
CA HIS A 432 -13.44 -7.68 -6.55
C HIS A 432 -14.35 -6.81 -7.43
N SER A 433 -14.03 -6.70 -8.71
CA SER A 433 -14.83 -5.91 -9.66
C SER A 433 -16.24 -6.46 -9.84
N GLU A 434 -16.42 -7.79 -9.80
CA GLU A 434 -17.76 -8.39 -9.79
C GLU A 434 -18.47 -8.16 -8.43
N ILE A 435 -17.79 -8.32 -7.30
CA ILE A 435 -18.35 -8.03 -5.97
C ILE A 435 -18.84 -6.58 -5.89
N ILE A 436 -18.12 -5.63 -6.45
CA ILE A 436 -18.53 -4.22 -6.49
C ILE A 436 -19.88 -4.08 -7.22
N LYS A 437 -20.04 -4.73 -8.37
CA LYS A 437 -21.26 -4.65 -9.19
C LYS A 437 -22.44 -5.40 -8.55
N ASP A 438 -22.16 -6.55 -7.93
CA ASP A 438 -23.20 -7.43 -7.40
C ASP A 438 -23.70 -7.01 -6.01
N SER A 439 -22.88 -6.33 -5.22
CA SER A 439 -23.19 -5.98 -3.84
C SER A 439 -22.84 -4.55 -3.44
N VAL A 440 -21.55 -4.18 -3.43
CA VAL A 440 -21.06 -2.93 -2.79
C VAL A 440 -21.69 -1.69 -3.39
N PHE A 441 -21.77 -1.63 -4.73
CA PHE A 441 -22.36 -0.54 -5.50
C PHE A 441 -23.40 -1.03 -6.50
N HIS A 442 -24.14 -2.09 -6.17
CA HIS A 442 -25.12 -2.70 -7.06
C HIS A 442 -26.09 -1.66 -7.65
N ASP A 443 -26.69 -0.83 -6.83
CA ASP A 443 -27.65 0.18 -7.30
C ASP A 443 -27.00 1.27 -8.17
N TYR A 444 -25.75 1.64 -7.88
CA TYR A 444 -24.98 2.53 -8.74
C TYR A 444 -24.58 1.85 -10.05
N PHE A 445 -24.30 0.56 -10.04
CA PHE A 445 -24.07 -0.21 -11.27
C PHE A 445 -25.33 -0.24 -12.14
N LEU A 446 -26.52 -0.40 -11.58
CA LEU A 446 -27.78 -0.28 -12.33
C LEU A 446 -27.98 1.14 -12.88
N TYR A 447 -27.56 2.17 -12.14
CA TYR A 447 -27.72 3.56 -12.56
C TYR A 447 -26.76 3.97 -13.69
N LYS A 448 -25.48 3.55 -13.63
CA LYS A 448 -24.45 3.88 -14.63
C LYS A 448 -23.48 2.73 -14.89
N PRO A 449 -23.91 1.64 -15.52
CA PRO A 449 -23.10 0.42 -15.67
C PRO A 449 -21.79 0.63 -16.41
N GLN A 450 -21.72 1.58 -17.35
CA GLN A 450 -20.54 1.89 -18.14
C GLN A 450 -19.38 2.48 -17.32
N ALA A 451 -19.65 3.01 -16.12
CA ALA A 451 -18.62 3.58 -15.24
C ALA A 451 -17.79 2.51 -14.55
N PHE A 452 -18.31 1.29 -14.43
CA PHE A 452 -17.66 0.21 -13.68
C PHE A 452 -16.61 -0.51 -14.53
N LYS A 453 -15.38 -0.57 -14.02
CA LYS A 453 -14.20 -1.11 -14.69
C LYS A 453 -13.47 -2.11 -13.79
N ASN A 454 -12.57 -2.89 -14.38
CA ASN A 454 -11.57 -3.66 -13.65
C ASN A 454 -10.18 -3.22 -14.09
N VAL A 455 -9.32 -2.93 -13.11
CA VAL A 455 -7.87 -2.89 -13.33
C VAL A 455 -7.24 -3.71 -12.21
N THR A 456 -6.86 -4.94 -12.53
CA THR A 456 -6.16 -5.80 -11.59
C THR A 456 -4.86 -5.14 -11.15
N ASN A 457 -4.60 -5.12 -9.85
CA ASN A 457 -3.39 -4.54 -9.29
C ASN A 457 -2.12 -5.11 -9.94
N GLY A 458 -1.05 -4.34 -9.85
CA GLY A 458 0.28 -4.75 -10.30
C GLY A 458 1.38 -4.27 -9.37
N ILE A 459 2.56 -4.81 -9.57
CA ILE A 459 3.76 -4.53 -8.77
C ILE A 459 4.90 -4.03 -9.66
N ALA A 460 5.78 -3.19 -9.10
CA ALA A 460 7.01 -2.75 -9.75
C ALA A 460 8.02 -3.92 -9.78
N TYR A 461 7.88 -4.81 -10.77
CA TYR A 461 8.65 -6.07 -10.81
C TYR A 461 10.16 -5.86 -10.91
N ARG A 462 10.63 -4.70 -11.37
CA ARG A 462 12.06 -4.38 -11.38
C ARG A 462 12.59 -4.29 -9.95
N ARG A 463 11.88 -3.61 -9.06
CA ARG A 463 12.21 -3.60 -7.63
C ARG A 463 12.14 -5.01 -7.03
N TRP A 464 11.04 -5.73 -7.26
CA TRP A 464 10.71 -6.98 -6.58
C TRP A 464 11.37 -8.23 -7.17
N LEU A 465 12.00 -8.12 -8.34
CA LEU A 465 12.79 -9.17 -8.98
C LEU A 465 14.21 -8.68 -9.28
N LEU A 466 14.37 -7.70 -10.19
CA LEU A 466 15.68 -7.34 -10.72
C LEU A 466 16.63 -6.79 -9.63
N CYS A 467 16.11 -5.93 -8.74
CA CYS A 467 16.89 -5.38 -7.64
C CYS A 467 16.96 -6.32 -6.43
N SER A 468 15.86 -7.00 -6.09
CA SER A 468 15.77 -7.79 -4.85
C SER A 468 16.31 -9.21 -4.99
N ASN A 469 16.31 -9.78 -6.20
CA ASN A 469 16.71 -11.17 -6.47
C ASN A 469 17.67 -11.27 -7.67
N PRO A 470 18.90 -10.72 -7.54
CA PRO A 470 19.87 -10.73 -8.64
C PRO A 470 20.24 -12.14 -9.11
N GLY A 471 20.25 -13.14 -8.22
CA GLY A 471 20.52 -14.51 -8.59
C GLY A 471 19.47 -15.10 -9.53
N LEU A 472 18.16 -14.88 -9.23
CA LEU A 472 17.08 -15.29 -10.11
C LEU A 472 17.09 -14.49 -11.42
N THR A 473 17.37 -13.19 -11.35
CA THR A 473 17.50 -12.34 -12.53
C THR A 473 18.56 -12.87 -13.49
N HIS A 474 19.73 -13.23 -12.99
CA HIS A 474 20.81 -13.82 -13.80
C HIS A 474 20.40 -15.16 -14.42
N LEU A 475 19.77 -16.04 -13.65
CA LEU A 475 19.25 -17.31 -14.19
C LEU A 475 18.25 -17.07 -15.34
N LEU A 476 17.36 -16.08 -15.20
CA LEU A 476 16.40 -15.73 -16.24
C LEU A 476 17.10 -15.16 -17.49
N GLU A 477 18.12 -14.30 -17.32
CA GLU A 477 18.95 -13.80 -18.42
C GLU A 477 19.58 -14.93 -19.23
N GLU A 478 20.17 -15.91 -18.56
CA GLU A 478 20.80 -17.06 -19.20
C GLU A 478 19.78 -17.98 -19.88
N THR A 479 18.54 -18.07 -19.34
CA THR A 479 17.52 -19.04 -19.80
C THR A 479 16.64 -18.46 -20.89
N ILE A 480 16.18 -17.21 -20.75
CA ILE A 480 15.19 -16.59 -21.64
C ILE A 480 15.63 -15.27 -22.29
N GLY A 481 16.86 -14.80 -21.98
CA GLY A 481 17.39 -13.53 -22.47
C GLY A 481 16.88 -12.32 -21.68
N ASP A 482 17.28 -11.11 -22.08
CA ASP A 482 17.08 -9.86 -21.33
C ASP A 482 15.71 -9.18 -21.53
N GLY A 483 14.88 -9.66 -22.45
CA GLY A 483 13.64 -8.99 -22.84
C GLY A 483 12.67 -8.75 -21.68
N PHE A 484 12.63 -9.64 -20.70
CA PHE A 484 11.77 -9.54 -19.53
C PHE A 484 12.06 -8.31 -18.65
N LYS A 485 13.25 -7.71 -18.74
CA LYS A 485 13.60 -6.50 -17.98
C LYS A 485 12.78 -5.28 -18.40
N THR A 486 12.35 -5.26 -19.65
CA THR A 486 11.54 -4.17 -20.22
C THR A 486 10.09 -4.57 -20.49
N ASP A 487 9.84 -5.85 -20.69
CA ASP A 487 8.51 -6.41 -20.90
C ASP A 487 8.31 -7.67 -20.01
N ALA A 488 7.59 -7.51 -18.92
CA ALA A 488 7.34 -8.59 -17.98
C ALA A 488 6.62 -9.80 -18.62
N SER A 489 5.90 -9.63 -19.73
CA SER A 489 5.22 -10.71 -20.44
C SER A 489 6.21 -11.76 -21.01
N GLU A 490 7.45 -11.37 -21.21
CA GLU A 490 8.56 -12.23 -21.65
C GLU A 490 8.91 -13.34 -20.64
N LEU A 491 8.55 -13.16 -19.35
CA LEU A 491 8.70 -14.22 -18.33
C LEU A 491 7.99 -15.51 -18.76
N LYS A 492 6.94 -15.40 -19.57
CA LYS A 492 6.21 -16.57 -20.12
C LYS A 492 7.12 -17.53 -20.92
N LYS A 493 8.22 -17.05 -21.48
CA LYS A 493 9.20 -17.88 -22.18
C LYS A 493 9.80 -18.98 -21.30
N LEU A 494 9.83 -18.75 -19.98
CA LEU A 494 10.34 -19.72 -18.98
C LEU A 494 9.51 -21.00 -18.96
N GLU A 495 8.25 -21.01 -19.38
CA GLU A 495 7.40 -22.20 -19.43
C GLU A 495 8.01 -23.36 -20.22
N LYS A 496 8.86 -23.07 -21.19
CA LYS A 496 9.54 -24.08 -21.99
C LYS A 496 10.61 -24.85 -21.21
N PHE A 497 11.00 -24.33 -20.05
CA PHE A 497 12.11 -24.83 -19.24
C PHE A 497 11.68 -25.31 -17.85
N VAL A 498 10.39 -25.30 -17.52
CA VAL A 498 9.90 -25.66 -16.18
C VAL A 498 10.21 -27.11 -15.80
N ASP A 499 10.36 -27.99 -16.79
CA ASP A 499 10.73 -29.40 -16.62
C ASP A 499 12.21 -29.68 -16.89
N ASP A 500 12.99 -28.64 -17.26
CA ASP A 500 14.43 -28.81 -17.44
C ASP A 500 15.12 -28.95 -16.09
N LYS A 501 15.74 -30.09 -15.87
CA LYS A 501 16.41 -30.43 -14.59
C LYS A 501 17.55 -29.49 -14.25
N THR A 502 18.24 -28.93 -15.25
CA THR A 502 19.34 -27.97 -15.03
C THR A 502 18.80 -26.65 -14.53
N VAL A 503 17.72 -26.14 -15.16
CA VAL A 503 17.05 -24.91 -14.75
C VAL A 503 16.41 -25.06 -13.36
N GLN A 504 15.74 -26.20 -13.11
CA GLN A 504 15.18 -26.52 -11.79
C GLN A 504 16.25 -26.53 -10.69
N ALA A 505 17.40 -27.19 -10.94
CA ALA A 505 18.52 -27.24 -9.98
C ALA A 505 19.14 -25.86 -9.74
N ALA A 506 19.28 -25.03 -10.80
CA ALA A 506 19.77 -23.66 -10.69
C ALA A 506 18.82 -22.77 -9.89
N ALA A 507 17.51 -22.85 -10.15
CA ALA A 507 16.47 -22.11 -9.41
C ALA A 507 16.44 -22.52 -7.93
N ALA A 508 16.52 -23.82 -7.62
CA ALA A 508 16.60 -24.33 -6.25
C ALA A 508 17.85 -23.83 -5.52
N LYS A 509 19.00 -23.78 -6.21
CA LYS A 509 20.25 -23.22 -5.66
C LYS A 509 20.08 -21.74 -5.32
N VAL A 510 19.56 -20.94 -6.23
CA VAL A 510 19.28 -19.50 -6.00
C VAL A 510 18.36 -19.34 -4.79
N LYS A 511 17.27 -20.09 -4.70
CA LYS A 511 16.36 -20.05 -3.55
C LYS A 511 17.08 -20.37 -2.24
N ARG A 512 17.92 -21.40 -2.24
CA ARG A 512 18.69 -21.80 -1.06
C ARG A 512 19.69 -20.71 -0.63
N GLU A 513 20.35 -20.05 -1.58
CA GLU A 513 21.25 -18.92 -1.31
C GLU A 513 20.50 -17.72 -0.73
N ASN A 514 19.33 -17.38 -1.28
CA ASN A 514 18.48 -16.32 -0.73
C ASN A 514 18.02 -16.61 0.70
N LYS A 515 17.66 -17.86 1.00
CA LYS A 515 17.31 -18.31 2.36
C LYS A 515 18.48 -18.17 3.32
N ALA A 516 19.68 -18.58 2.91
CA ALA A 516 20.90 -18.42 3.70
C ALA A 516 21.24 -16.95 3.96
N ASN A 517 21.08 -16.09 2.95
CA ASN A 517 21.30 -14.65 3.06
C ASN A 517 20.30 -14.01 4.03
N PHE A 518 19.03 -14.39 3.96
CA PHE A 518 18.01 -13.91 4.90
C PHE A 518 18.26 -14.39 6.32
N ALA A 519 18.63 -15.67 6.51
CA ALA A 519 18.97 -16.24 7.81
C ALA A 519 20.16 -15.50 8.46
N ASN A 520 21.22 -15.24 7.67
CA ASN A 520 22.38 -14.48 8.11
C ASN A 520 22.04 -13.02 8.48
N TYR A 521 21.18 -12.38 7.69
CA TYR A 521 20.68 -11.05 8.00
C TYR A 521 19.91 -11.03 9.32
N LEU A 522 18.96 -11.95 9.49
CA LEU A 522 18.14 -12.05 10.69
C LEU A 522 18.99 -12.27 11.94
N GLN A 523 19.97 -13.17 11.86
CA GLN A 523 20.90 -13.43 12.95
C GLN A 523 21.69 -12.21 13.36
N LYS A 524 22.21 -11.44 12.38
CA LYS A 524 22.95 -10.20 12.64
C LYS A 524 22.08 -9.09 13.19
N ALA A 525 20.84 -8.95 12.68
CA ALA A 525 19.95 -7.87 13.07
C ALA A 525 19.24 -8.11 14.40
N THR A 526 18.89 -9.36 14.73
CA THR A 526 18.02 -9.71 15.87
C THR A 526 18.59 -10.78 16.80
N GLY A 527 19.67 -11.43 16.42
CA GLY A 527 20.21 -12.61 17.12
C GLY A 527 19.43 -13.92 16.88
N GLN A 528 18.33 -13.89 16.13
CA GLN A 528 17.54 -15.09 15.83
C GLN A 528 18.24 -15.96 14.80
N VAL A 529 18.33 -17.25 15.10
CA VAL A 529 18.92 -18.25 14.20
C VAL A 529 17.80 -19.08 13.59
N ILE A 530 17.73 -19.14 12.28
CA ILE A 530 16.78 -20.00 11.52
C ILE A 530 17.55 -20.95 10.62
N ASP A 531 16.97 -22.13 10.39
CA ASP A 531 17.54 -23.14 9.48
C ASP A 531 17.15 -22.82 8.05
N PRO A 532 18.09 -22.46 7.17
CA PRO A 532 17.78 -22.20 5.77
C PRO A 532 17.39 -23.45 4.96
N ASP A 533 17.48 -24.65 5.54
CA ASP A 533 16.98 -25.88 4.92
C ASP A 533 15.53 -26.21 5.32
N SER A 534 14.97 -25.52 6.33
CA SER A 534 13.55 -25.63 6.66
C SER A 534 12.67 -24.94 5.62
N ILE A 535 11.39 -25.33 5.50
CA ILE A 535 10.42 -24.64 4.63
C ILE A 535 10.21 -23.22 5.20
N PHE A 536 10.39 -22.18 4.37
CA PHE A 536 10.03 -20.81 4.75
C PHE A 536 8.60 -20.51 4.35
N ASP A 537 7.71 -20.59 5.33
CA ASP A 537 6.27 -20.35 5.21
C ASP A 537 5.96 -18.94 5.72
N CYS A 538 5.52 -18.04 4.83
CA CYS A 538 5.56 -16.62 5.08
C CYS A 538 4.15 -15.98 5.02
N GLN A 539 3.74 -15.36 6.13
CA GLN A 539 2.52 -14.54 6.21
C GLN A 539 2.87 -13.12 6.67
N VAL A 540 3.17 -12.25 5.70
CA VAL A 540 3.62 -10.87 5.95
C VAL A 540 2.62 -9.87 5.37
N LYS A 541 1.78 -9.32 6.23
CA LYS A 541 0.69 -8.38 5.93
C LYS A 541 0.18 -7.72 7.20
N ARG A 542 -0.56 -6.61 7.13
CA ARG A 542 -1.15 -5.99 8.33
C ARG A 542 -1.89 -7.02 9.18
N MET A 543 -1.78 -6.91 10.50
CA MET A 543 -2.53 -7.75 11.41
C MET A 543 -4.01 -7.34 11.39
N HIS A 544 -4.85 -8.25 10.94
CA HIS A 544 -6.30 -8.05 10.90
C HIS A 544 -7.02 -9.40 10.90
N GLU A 545 -8.14 -9.49 11.59
CA GLU A 545 -8.90 -10.75 11.72
C GLU A 545 -9.31 -11.32 10.35
N TYR A 546 -9.69 -10.49 9.37
CA TYR A 546 -10.08 -11.01 8.05
C TYR A 546 -8.95 -11.67 7.26
N LYS A 547 -7.69 -11.30 7.55
CA LYS A 547 -6.47 -11.92 6.96
C LYS A 547 -6.11 -13.26 7.61
N ARG A 548 -6.76 -13.54 8.71
CA ARG A 548 -6.78 -14.82 9.43
C ARG A 548 -5.40 -15.34 9.88
N GLN A 549 -4.50 -14.44 10.34
CA GLN A 549 -3.23 -14.88 10.93
C GLN A 549 -3.43 -15.84 12.11
N HIS A 550 -4.54 -15.72 12.84
CA HIS A 550 -4.92 -16.65 13.89
C HIS A 550 -5.28 -18.04 13.35
N LEU A 551 -5.83 -18.20 12.14
CA LEU A 551 -6.01 -19.50 11.49
C LEU A 551 -4.66 -20.21 11.31
N ASN A 552 -3.63 -19.49 10.85
CA ASN A 552 -2.26 -20.02 10.75
C ASN A 552 -1.72 -20.38 12.15
N ALA A 553 -1.88 -19.51 13.14
CA ALA A 553 -1.44 -19.78 14.52
C ALA A 553 -2.13 -21.01 15.13
N LEU A 554 -3.43 -21.24 14.87
CA LEU A 554 -4.14 -22.45 15.28
C LEU A 554 -3.56 -23.71 14.64
N ASN A 555 -3.19 -23.66 13.35
CA ASN A 555 -2.53 -24.78 12.70
C ASN A 555 -1.15 -25.06 13.31
N ILE A 556 -0.36 -24.03 13.58
CA ILE A 556 0.94 -24.19 14.23
C ILE A 556 0.76 -24.82 15.63
N ALA A 557 -0.24 -24.42 16.38
CA ALA A 557 -0.58 -25.03 17.67
C ALA A 557 -0.99 -26.50 17.50
N ALA A 558 -1.73 -26.86 16.44
CA ALA A 558 -2.08 -28.24 16.14
C ALA A 558 -0.84 -29.10 15.79
N GLU A 559 0.07 -28.59 14.96
CA GLU A 559 1.34 -29.23 14.63
C GLU A 559 2.22 -29.40 15.88
N TYR A 560 2.30 -28.35 16.74
CA TYR A 560 3.01 -28.43 18.00
C TYR A 560 2.48 -29.55 18.91
N LEU A 561 1.17 -29.61 19.11
CA LEU A 561 0.55 -30.67 19.92
C LEU A 561 0.77 -32.06 19.32
N TYR A 562 0.67 -32.17 17.99
CA TYR A 562 0.93 -33.44 17.29
C TYR A 562 2.37 -33.90 17.47
N LEU A 563 3.35 -33.02 17.21
CA LEU A 563 4.78 -33.37 17.32
C LEU A 563 5.20 -33.63 18.76
N LYS A 564 4.63 -32.95 19.73
CA LYS A 564 4.89 -33.20 21.16
C LYS A 564 4.46 -34.59 21.60
N ASN A 565 3.30 -35.03 21.09
CA ASN A 565 2.78 -36.38 21.36
C ASN A 565 3.43 -37.48 20.49
N ASN A 566 4.06 -37.10 19.38
CA ASN A 566 4.68 -37.99 18.40
C ASN A 566 6.09 -37.50 18.02
N PRO A 567 7.06 -37.50 18.99
CA PRO A 567 8.37 -36.87 18.74
C PRO A 567 9.19 -37.56 17.64
N ASN A 568 8.87 -38.78 17.28
CA ASN A 568 9.50 -39.53 16.20
C ASN A 568 8.75 -39.45 14.86
N ALA A 569 7.67 -38.65 14.79
CA ALA A 569 6.94 -38.44 13.53
C ALA A 569 7.85 -37.84 12.47
N GLU A 570 7.70 -38.32 11.24
CA GLU A 570 8.34 -37.74 10.07
C GLU A 570 7.71 -36.36 9.81
N PHE A 571 8.52 -35.33 9.82
CA PHE A 571 8.09 -33.96 9.62
C PHE A 571 9.21 -33.15 8.96
N THR A 572 8.93 -32.52 7.82
CA THR A 572 9.90 -31.65 7.17
C THR A 572 10.03 -30.38 7.99
N PRO A 573 11.25 -30.00 8.43
CA PRO A 573 11.45 -28.80 9.22
C PRO A 573 10.80 -27.56 8.59
N LYS A 574 10.11 -26.75 9.39
CA LYS A 574 9.34 -25.62 8.91
C LYS A 574 9.53 -24.40 9.80
N THR A 575 9.80 -23.27 9.17
CA THR A 575 9.89 -21.95 9.82
C THR A 575 8.73 -21.09 9.32
N TYR A 576 7.79 -20.82 10.22
CA TYR A 576 6.71 -19.86 10.00
C TYR A 576 7.20 -18.46 10.25
N ILE A 577 7.09 -17.59 9.24
CA ILE A 577 7.59 -16.22 9.29
C ILE A 577 6.41 -15.26 9.21
N PHE A 578 6.16 -14.54 10.31
CA PHE A 578 5.16 -13.49 10.40
C PHE A 578 5.80 -12.11 10.38
N GLY A 579 5.13 -11.16 9.75
CA GLY A 579 5.49 -9.74 9.80
C GLY A 579 4.23 -8.92 9.66
N ALA A 580 3.85 -8.20 10.72
CA ALA A 580 2.56 -7.52 10.75
C ALA A 580 2.56 -6.38 11.77
N LYS A 581 1.95 -5.25 11.39
CA LYS A 581 1.59 -4.18 12.32
C LYS A 581 0.08 -4.19 12.54
N ALA A 582 -0.36 -4.10 13.79
CA ALA A 582 -1.77 -3.88 14.15
C ALA A 582 -2.06 -2.39 14.24
N ALA A 583 -3.26 -1.95 13.88
CA ALA A 583 -3.70 -0.59 14.17
C ALA A 583 -3.63 -0.34 15.70
N PRO A 584 -3.21 0.85 16.16
CA PRO A 584 -2.96 1.10 17.59
C PRO A 584 -4.16 0.81 18.50
N GLY A 585 -5.38 1.08 18.04
CA GLY A 585 -6.62 0.83 18.78
C GLY A 585 -7.24 -0.56 18.55
N TYR A 586 -6.62 -1.45 17.77
CA TYR A 586 -7.18 -2.75 17.44
C TYR A 586 -6.70 -3.84 18.41
N TYR A 587 -7.39 -3.93 19.54
CA TYR A 587 -7.00 -4.80 20.64
C TYR A 587 -6.90 -6.29 20.25
N MET A 588 -7.92 -6.85 19.55
CA MET A 588 -7.89 -8.26 19.13
C MET A 588 -6.69 -8.56 18.22
N ALA A 589 -6.34 -7.66 17.30
CA ALA A 589 -5.15 -7.81 16.47
C ALA A 589 -3.86 -7.84 17.31
N LYS A 590 -3.77 -7.03 18.37
CA LYS A 590 -2.63 -7.06 19.32
C LYS A 590 -2.59 -8.36 20.14
N GLN A 591 -3.74 -8.91 20.50
CA GLN A 591 -3.83 -10.24 21.14
C GLN A 591 -3.35 -11.35 20.19
N MET A 592 -3.64 -11.25 18.89
CA MET A 592 -3.15 -12.20 17.91
C MET A 592 -1.63 -12.15 17.78
N ILE A 593 -1.03 -10.96 17.76
CA ILE A 593 0.44 -10.78 17.78
C ILE A 593 1.03 -11.45 19.03
N ARG A 594 0.45 -11.18 20.20
CA ARG A 594 0.89 -11.76 21.47
C ARG A 594 0.83 -13.29 21.42
N MET A 595 -0.26 -13.86 20.95
CA MET A 595 -0.44 -15.31 20.80
C MET A 595 0.65 -15.93 19.93
N ILE A 596 0.91 -15.35 18.76
CA ILE A 596 1.94 -15.84 17.82
C ILE A 596 3.33 -15.77 18.49
N CYS A 597 3.68 -14.65 19.10
CA CYS A 597 4.98 -14.48 19.76
C CYS A 597 5.18 -15.43 20.94
N LYS A 598 4.15 -15.61 21.77
CA LYS A 598 4.23 -16.50 22.96
C LYS A 598 4.24 -17.99 22.53
N LEU A 599 3.51 -18.36 21.50
CA LEU A 599 3.56 -19.70 20.91
C LEU A 599 4.96 -19.99 20.32
N GLY A 600 5.57 -19.01 19.67
CA GLY A 600 6.93 -19.13 19.15
C GLY A 600 7.95 -19.38 20.26
N LYS A 601 7.84 -18.64 21.38
CA LYS A 601 8.69 -18.84 22.54
C LYS A 601 8.52 -20.24 23.14
N LEU A 602 7.28 -20.70 23.28
CA LEU A 602 7.01 -22.07 23.77
C LEU A 602 7.65 -23.15 22.89
N ILE A 603 7.53 -23.01 21.58
CA ILE A 603 8.10 -23.93 20.60
C ILE A 603 9.64 -23.96 20.69
N ASP A 604 10.27 -22.81 20.81
CA ASP A 604 11.74 -22.70 20.93
C ASP A 604 12.27 -23.32 22.22
N GLU A 605 11.49 -23.31 23.28
CA GLU A 605 11.86 -23.87 24.60
C GLU A 605 11.59 -25.40 24.71
N ASP A 606 10.73 -25.97 23.83
CA ASP A 606 10.35 -27.39 23.92
C ASP A 606 11.28 -28.31 23.10
N PRO A 607 12.11 -29.17 23.75
CA PRO A 607 13.03 -30.06 23.06
C PRO A 607 12.35 -31.06 22.11
N ALA A 608 11.07 -31.39 22.36
CA ALA A 608 10.36 -32.41 21.56
C ALA A 608 10.05 -31.91 20.14
N VAL A 609 9.98 -30.61 19.93
CA VAL A 609 9.65 -29.98 18.65
C VAL A 609 10.79 -29.13 18.07
N ARG A 610 11.82 -28.86 18.88
CA ARG A 610 12.98 -28.08 18.46
C ARG A 610 13.63 -28.70 17.22
N GLY A 611 13.95 -27.86 16.20
CA GLY A 611 14.53 -28.27 14.93
C GLY A 611 13.52 -28.82 13.91
N LYS A 612 12.25 -29.01 14.31
CA LYS A 612 11.16 -29.35 13.38
C LYS A 612 10.25 -28.16 13.10
N LEU A 613 9.95 -27.38 14.12
CA LEU A 613 9.00 -26.28 14.04
C LEU A 613 9.63 -25.03 14.64
N ARG A 614 9.41 -23.89 14.00
CA ARG A 614 9.85 -22.58 14.47
C ARG A 614 8.89 -21.51 14.04
N ILE A 615 8.70 -20.48 14.89
CA ILE A 615 8.02 -19.24 14.54
C ILE A 615 9.03 -18.10 14.62
N VAL A 616 9.03 -17.25 13.59
CA VAL A 616 9.74 -15.96 13.57
C VAL A 616 8.71 -14.86 13.41
N TYR A 617 8.68 -13.92 14.35
CA TYR A 617 7.93 -12.68 14.21
C TYR A 617 8.89 -11.55 13.84
N LEU A 618 8.73 -11.00 12.64
CA LEU A 618 9.55 -9.89 12.15
C LEU A 618 9.02 -8.58 12.72
N GLU A 619 9.75 -8.03 13.69
CA GLU A 619 9.46 -6.73 14.29
C GLU A 619 9.63 -5.63 13.23
N ASP A 620 8.74 -4.66 13.23
CA ASP A 620 8.77 -3.48 12.38
C ASP A 620 8.86 -3.79 10.87
N TYR A 621 8.11 -4.80 10.41
CA TYR A 621 8.10 -5.22 9.00
C TYR A 621 7.88 -4.03 8.07
N CYS A 622 8.77 -3.85 7.09
CA CYS A 622 8.82 -2.73 6.16
C CYS A 622 9.25 -3.18 4.76
N VAL A 623 9.33 -2.25 3.80
CA VAL A 623 9.67 -2.57 2.40
C VAL A 623 11.08 -3.16 2.29
N SER A 624 12.08 -2.57 2.94
CA SER A 624 13.47 -3.05 2.85
C SER A 624 13.64 -4.46 3.41
N LEU A 625 12.90 -4.81 4.46
CA LEU A 625 12.85 -6.17 4.99
C LEU A 625 12.12 -7.14 4.05
N SER A 626 11.04 -6.66 3.44
CA SER A 626 10.27 -7.39 2.43
C SER A 626 11.11 -7.76 1.21
N GLU A 627 11.96 -6.85 0.73
CA GLU A 627 12.87 -7.08 -0.40
C GLU A 627 13.88 -8.20 -0.15
N ARG A 628 14.22 -8.47 1.11
CA ARG A 628 15.08 -9.59 1.51
C ARG A 628 14.31 -10.89 1.69
N LEU A 629 13.09 -10.80 2.22
CA LEU A 629 12.26 -11.96 2.54
C LEU A 629 11.63 -12.60 1.29
N MET A 630 11.09 -11.78 0.38
CA MET A 630 10.36 -12.29 -0.79
C MET A 630 11.18 -13.27 -1.64
N PRO A 631 12.48 -13.01 -1.95
CA PRO A 631 13.32 -13.98 -2.64
C PRO A 631 13.58 -15.28 -1.87
N ALA A 632 13.58 -15.21 -0.54
CA ALA A 632 13.85 -16.35 0.35
C ALA A 632 12.61 -17.22 0.62
N SER A 633 11.42 -16.73 0.34
CA SER A 633 10.17 -17.41 0.70
C SER A 633 9.86 -18.57 -0.25
N GLU A 634 9.31 -19.66 0.30
CA GLU A 634 8.87 -20.83 -0.46
C GLU A 634 7.35 -20.95 -0.48
N VAL A 635 6.67 -20.49 0.58
CA VAL A 635 5.21 -20.50 0.72
C VAL A 635 4.69 -19.10 0.97
N SER A 636 3.67 -18.74 0.23
CA SER A 636 2.94 -17.49 0.32
C SER A 636 1.59 -17.72 0.98
N GLU A 637 1.43 -17.36 2.24
CA GLU A 637 0.17 -17.49 2.99
C GLU A 637 -0.82 -16.38 2.62
N GLN A 638 -1.87 -16.76 1.89
CA GLN A 638 -2.89 -15.87 1.37
C GLN A 638 -4.29 -16.40 1.76
N ILE A 639 -4.57 -16.42 3.06
CA ILE A 639 -5.61 -17.22 3.70
C ILE A 639 -6.80 -16.40 4.20
N SER A 640 -7.06 -15.22 3.65
CA SER A 640 -8.26 -14.43 3.95
C SER A 640 -9.54 -15.23 3.73
N LEU A 641 -10.62 -14.88 4.43
CA LEU A 641 -11.94 -15.45 4.13
C LEU A 641 -12.35 -15.03 2.72
N ALA A 642 -12.79 -15.97 1.90
CA ALA A 642 -13.21 -15.66 0.53
C ALA A 642 -14.28 -14.54 0.48
N GLY A 643 -14.03 -13.55 -0.36
CA GLY A 643 -14.85 -12.35 -0.47
C GLY A 643 -14.52 -11.25 0.55
N THR A 644 -13.30 -11.24 1.13
CA THR A 644 -12.87 -10.20 2.08
C THR A 644 -11.59 -9.44 1.68
N GLU A 645 -10.69 -10.04 0.92
CA GLU A 645 -9.50 -9.35 0.37
C GLU A 645 -9.80 -8.88 -1.06
N ALA A 646 -9.77 -7.58 -1.30
CA ALA A 646 -10.07 -7.03 -2.62
C ALA A 646 -9.09 -7.50 -3.70
N SER A 647 -7.82 -7.58 -3.41
CA SER A 647 -6.78 -8.04 -4.35
C SER A 647 -5.63 -8.71 -3.62
N GLY A 648 -4.91 -7.97 -2.77
CA GLY A 648 -3.56 -8.28 -2.34
C GLY A 648 -2.53 -7.89 -3.42
N THR A 649 -1.30 -7.61 -2.99
CA THR A 649 -0.14 -7.42 -3.86
C THR A 649 1.07 -8.19 -3.36
N GLY A 650 1.09 -8.59 -2.09
CA GLY A 650 2.10 -9.50 -1.54
C GLY A 650 2.12 -10.83 -2.26
N ASN A 651 0.95 -11.39 -2.56
CA ASN A 651 0.78 -12.61 -3.35
C ASN A 651 1.49 -12.55 -4.71
N MET A 652 1.42 -11.42 -5.42
CA MET A 652 2.08 -11.21 -6.71
C MET A 652 3.61 -11.18 -6.59
N LYS A 653 4.15 -10.56 -5.52
CA LYS A 653 5.59 -10.50 -5.24
C LYS A 653 6.15 -11.87 -4.90
N PHE A 654 5.43 -12.66 -4.11
CA PHE A 654 5.78 -14.03 -3.80
C PHE A 654 5.77 -14.91 -5.06
N MET A 655 4.70 -14.83 -5.87
CA MET A 655 4.60 -15.55 -7.15
C MET A 655 5.80 -15.24 -8.06
N LEU A 656 6.13 -13.96 -8.21
CA LEU A 656 7.26 -13.49 -9.02
C LEU A 656 8.61 -14.07 -8.56
N ASN A 657 8.75 -14.35 -7.28
CA ASN A 657 9.93 -14.96 -6.69
C ASN A 657 9.84 -16.49 -6.51
N GLY A 658 8.83 -17.12 -7.11
CA GLY A 658 8.66 -18.56 -7.15
C GLY A 658 8.20 -19.19 -5.83
N ALA A 659 7.58 -18.42 -4.95
CA ALA A 659 6.87 -18.98 -3.81
C ALA A 659 5.49 -19.48 -4.27
N ILE A 660 5.06 -20.60 -3.69
CA ILE A 660 3.78 -21.23 -3.99
C ILE A 660 2.73 -20.65 -3.06
N THR A 661 1.59 -20.25 -3.62
CA THR A 661 0.48 -19.75 -2.82
C THR A 661 -0.22 -20.89 -2.09
N LEU A 662 -0.26 -20.82 -0.76
CA LEU A 662 -1.22 -21.55 0.06
C LEU A 662 -2.32 -20.55 0.43
N GLY A 663 -3.49 -20.74 -0.12
CA GLY A 663 -4.51 -19.70 -0.01
C GLY A 663 -5.92 -20.11 -0.37
N THR A 664 -6.82 -19.17 -0.13
CA THR A 664 -8.21 -19.22 -0.56
C THR A 664 -8.39 -18.59 -1.93
N LEU A 665 -9.46 -18.95 -2.65
CA LEU A 665 -9.84 -18.28 -3.89
C LEU A 665 -10.52 -16.93 -3.58
N ASP A 666 -9.70 -15.96 -3.17
CA ASP A 666 -10.08 -14.60 -2.79
C ASP A 666 -9.17 -13.57 -3.46
N GLY A 667 -9.70 -12.40 -3.78
CA GLY A 667 -8.95 -11.32 -4.41
C GLY A 667 -8.19 -11.76 -5.66
N ALA A 668 -6.92 -11.34 -5.77
CA ALA A 668 -6.05 -11.70 -6.88
C ALA A 668 -5.53 -13.16 -6.84
N ASN A 669 -5.77 -13.91 -5.75
CA ASN A 669 -5.39 -15.32 -5.70
C ASN A 669 -6.11 -16.13 -6.79
N VAL A 670 -7.32 -15.74 -7.17
CA VAL A 670 -8.05 -16.35 -8.28
C VAL A 670 -7.26 -16.21 -9.58
N GLU A 671 -6.84 -14.98 -9.91
CA GLU A 671 -6.06 -14.70 -11.13
C GLU A 671 -4.65 -15.31 -11.08
N ILE A 672 -4.06 -15.46 -9.89
CA ILE A 672 -2.78 -16.16 -9.69
C ILE A 672 -2.94 -17.64 -10.01
N ALA A 673 -3.95 -18.30 -9.43
CA ALA A 673 -4.24 -19.71 -9.69
C ALA A 673 -4.61 -19.96 -11.16
N ASP A 674 -5.40 -19.07 -11.77
CA ASP A 674 -5.71 -19.16 -13.20
C ASP A 674 -4.46 -19.02 -14.08
N ALA A 675 -3.53 -18.15 -13.71
CA ALA A 675 -2.32 -17.89 -14.49
C ALA A 675 -1.27 -18.99 -14.33
N ALA A 676 -1.00 -19.44 -13.10
CA ALA A 676 -0.02 -20.48 -12.81
C ALA A 676 -0.52 -21.90 -13.13
N GLY A 677 -1.85 -22.09 -13.13
CA GLY A 677 -2.53 -23.38 -13.10
C GLY A 677 -2.85 -23.79 -11.66
N HIS A 678 -4.11 -24.14 -11.40
CA HIS A 678 -4.58 -24.51 -10.05
C HIS A 678 -3.79 -25.64 -9.40
N GLU A 679 -3.23 -26.55 -10.19
CA GLU A 679 -2.36 -27.64 -9.75
C GLU A 679 -0.98 -27.18 -9.26
N ASN A 680 -0.62 -25.93 -9.51
CA ASN A 680 0.64 -25.30 -9.11
C ASN A 680 0.48 -24.37 -7.88
N GLU A 681 -0.69 -24.40 -7.26
CA GLU A 681 -1.02 -23.72 -6.01
C GLU A 681 -1.64 -24.70 -5.01
N ILE A 682 -1.71 -24.31 -3.74
CA ILE A 682 -2.33 -25.11 -2.69
C ILE A 682 -3.58 -24.38 -2.22
N ILE A 683 -4.72 -24.73 -2.79
CA ILE A 683 -5.99 -24.05 -2.55
C ILE A 683 -6.80 -24.79 -1.49
N PHE A 684 -7.44 -24.03 -0.60
CA PHE A 684 -8.32 -24.53 0.44
C PHE A 684 -9.47 -23.56 0.73
N GLY A 685 -10.40 -24.01 1.54
CA GLY A 685 -11.46 -23.18 2.12
C GLY A 685 -12.66 -22.97 1.21
N MET A 686 -13.68 -22.34 1.80
CA MET A 686 -14.94 -22.02 1.13
C MET A 686 -14.76 -20.99 0.02
N LEU A 687 -15.58 -21.10 -1.01
CA LEU A 687 -15.74 -20.09 -2.05
C LEU A 687 -16.67 -18.96 -1.57
N THR A 688 -16.59 -17.78 -2.19
CA THR A 688 -17.44 -16.62 -1.84
C THR A 688 -18.95 -16.96 -1.80
N PRO A 689 -19.54 -17.71 -2.75
CA PRO A 689 -20.95 -18.10 -2.65
C PRO A 689 -21.26 -18.99 -1.44
N GLU A 690 -20.34 -19.88 -1.05
CA GLU A 690 -20.50 -20.76 0.12
C GLU A 690 -20.44 -19.96 1.42
N VAL A 691 -19.51 -19.00 1.51
CA VAL A 691 -19.42 -18.04 2.63
C VAL A 691 -20.74 -17.27 2.76
N ASN A 692 -21.27 -16.73 1.67
CA ASN A 692 -22.52 -15.96 1.67
C ASN A 692 -23.71 -16.83 2.05
N ALA A 693 -23.79 -18.07 1.55
CA ALA A 693 -24.82 -19.02 1.92
C ALA A 693 -24.78 -19.37 3.42
N LEU A 694 -23.57 -19.62 3.95
CA LEU A 694 -23.40 -19.94 5.36
C LEU A 694 -23.75 -18.74 6.28
N LYS A 695 -23.40 -17.52 5.88
CA LYS A 695 -23.84 -16.28 6.56
C LYS A 695 -25.37 -16.17 6.57
N GLY A 696 -26.00 -16.40 5.42
CA GLY A 696 -27.46 -16.32 5.26
C GLY A 696 -28.25 -17.37 6.08
N MET A 697 -27.68 -18.55 6.28
CA MET A 697 -28.24 -19.60 7.13
C MET A 697 -28.03 -19.41 8.64
N GLY A 698 -27.16 -18.46 9.02
CA GLY A 698 -26.69 -18.24 10.39
C GLY A 698 -25.52 -19.15 10.74
N TYR A 699 -24.32 -18.59 10.68
CA TYR A 699 -23.10 -19.30 11.03
C TYR A 699 -23.00 -19.54 12.55
N HIS A 700 -22.69 -20.77 12.94
CA HIS A 700 -22.47 -21.15 14.33
C HIS A 700 -21.12 -21.88 14.48
N PRO A 701 -20.07 -21.26 15.02
CA PRO A 701 -18.72 -21.84 15.11
C PRO A 701 -18.70 -23.21 15.80
N ASN A 702 -19.49 -23.39 16.85
CA ASN A 702 -19.51 -24.64 17.62
C ASN A 702 -19.93 -25.87 16.80
N ALA A 703 -20.67 -25.71 15.70
CA ALA A 703 -20.99 -26.81 14.81
C ALA A 703 -19.73 -27.39 14.12
N PHE A 704 -18.75 -26.55 13.85
CA PHE A 704 -17.47 -26.94 13.26
C PHE A 704 -16.46 -27.41 14.31
N ILE A 705 -16.47 -26.80 15.49
CA ILE A 705 -15.57 -27.15 16.60
C ILE A 705 -15.91 -28.54 17.16
N SER A 706 -17.17 -28.79 17.47
CA SER A 706 -17.60 -30.04 18.11
C SER A 706 -17.41 -31.28 17.23
N GLY A 707 -17.32 -31.10 15.91
CA GLY A 707 -17.06 -32.16 14.93
C GLY A 707 -15.57 -32.41 14.66
N ASP A 708 -14.66 -31.65 15.29
CA ASP A 708 -13.21 -31.73 15.06
C ASP A 708 -12.42 -31.80 16.39
N ASN A 709 -11.96 -32.99 16.73
CA ASN A 709 -11.18 -33.20 17.96
C ASN A 709 -9.91 -32.36 18.01
N THR A 710 -9.28 -32.08 16.88
CA THR A 710 -8.09 -31.23 16.82
C THR A 710 -8.46 -29.78 17.11
N ALA A 711 -9.58 -29.28 16.57
CA ALA A 711 -10.06 -27.94 16.84
C ALA A 711 -10.34 -27.76 18.35
N MET A 712 -11.03 -28.74 18.96
CA MET A 712 -11.29 -28.72 20.39
C MET A 712 -9.99 -28.69 21.20
N ALA A 713 -9.05 -29.60 20.89
CA ALA A 713 -7.79 -29.71 21.61
C ALA A 713 -6.92 -28.44 21.49
N VAL A 714 -6.90 -27.80 20.33
CA VAL A 714 -6.15 -26.55 20.10
C VAL A 714 -6.78 -25.39 20.88
N LEU A 715 -8.10 -25.23 20.82
CA LEU A 715 -8.77 -24.16 21.55
C LEU A 715 -8.61 -24.34 23.05
N ASP A 716 -8.79 -25.58 23.58
CA ASP A 716 -8.60 -25.88 24.99
C ASP A 716 -7.15 -25.64 25.46
N PHE A 717 -6.17 -25.98 24.59
CA PHE A 717 -4.74 -25.72 24.84
C PHE A 717 -4.45 -24.21 24.97
N LEU A 718 -4.95 -23.41 24.05
CA LEU A 718 -4.77 -21.96 24.05
C LEU A 718 -5.53 -21.27 25.21
N GLU A 719 -6.72 -21.77 25.55
CA GLU A 719 -7.53 -21.25 26.65
C GLU A 719 -6.91 -21.57 28.00
N LYS A 720 -6.43 -22.82 28.20
CA LYS A 720 -5.66 -23.21 29.36
C LYS A 720 -4.35 -22.45 29.49
N GLY A 721 -3.68 -22.24 28.34
CA GLY A 721 -2.42 -21.54 28.26
C GLY A 721 -1.23 -22.27 28.89
N TRP A 722 -0.12 -21.57 29.04
CA TRP A 722 1.14 -22.08 29.60
C TRP A 722 1.93 -20.95 30.27
N ASN A 723 2.72 -21.29 31.29
CA ASN A 723 3.61 -20.34 31.99
C ASN A 723 2.91 -19.06 32.47
N GLY A 724 1.63 -19.16 32.89
CA GLY A 724 0.84 -18.02 33.30
C GLY A 724 0.19 -17.20 32.19
N GLU A 725 0.44 -17.53 30.95
CA GLU A 725 -0.19 -16.93 29.78
C GLU A 725 -1.43 -17.74 29.39
N ASN A 726 -2.49 -17.06 28.95
CA ASN A 726 -3.64 -17.69 28.28
C ASN A 726 -4.16 -16.81 27.16
N PHE A 727 -4.96 -17.38 26.28
CA PHE A 727 -5.52 -16.72 25.11
C PHE A 727 -7.04 -16.88 25.05
N SER A 728 -7.67 -16.89 26.22
CA SER A 728 -9.12 -17.08 26.39
C SER A 728 -9.97 -16.05 25.63
N GLU A 729 -9.48 -14.84 25.44
CA GLU A 729 -10.20 -13.83 24.64
C GLU A 729 -10.25 -14.21 23.15
N VAL A 730 -9.15 -14.71 22.60
CA VAL A 730 -9.10 -15.18 21.19
C VAL A 730 -9.97 -16.42 21.03
N THR A 731 -9.86 -17.40 21.93
CA THR A 731 -10.66 -18.65 21.86
C THR A 731 -12.13 -18.38 22.11
N SER A 732 -12.49 -17.46 23.01
CA SER A 732 -13.86 -17.03 23.22
C SER A 732 -14.48 -16.38 21.99
N ASN A 733 -13.71 -15.53 21.30
CA ASN A 733 -14.15 -14.94 20.04
C ASN A 733 -14.40 -16.04 18.98
N LEU A 734 -13.49 -17.00 18.83
CA LEU A 734 -13.61 -18.10 17.88
C LEU A 734 -14.76 -19.06 18.21
N ARG A 735 -15.09 -19.29 19.51
CA ARG A 735 -16.20 -20.15 19.93
C ARG A 735 -17.57 -19.49 19.77
N ASN A 736 -17.66 -18.18 19.94
CA ASN A 736 -18.94 -17.48 20.11
C ASN A 736 -19.34 -16.64 18.89
N SER A 737 -18.38 -16.00 18.19
CA SER A 737 -18.69 -15.11 17.08
C SER A 737 -18.02 -15.51 15.79
N ASP A 738 -16.70 -15.72 15.82
CA ASP A 738 -15.89 -16.11 14.67
C ASP A 738 -16.29 -15.39 13.36
N PRO A 739 -16.23 -14.06 13.32
CA PRO A 739 -16.82 -13.26 12.24
C PRO A 739 -16.19 -13.55 10.86
N TYR A 740 -15.02 -14.16 10.85
CA TYR A 740 -14.29 -14.52 9.63
C TYR A 740 -14.20 -16.04 9.40
N MET A 741 -15.11 -16.81 10.02
CA MET A 741 -15.31 -18.25 9.77
C MET A 741 -14.03 -19.07 9.82
N VAL A 742 -13.13 -18.74 10.75
CA VAL A 742 -11.86 -19.43 10.95
C VAL A 742 -12.09 -20.92 11.23
N MET A 743 -13.08 -21.22 12.08
CA MET A 743 -13.36 -22.61 12.47
C MET A 743 -13.98 -23.41 11.34
N ALA A 744 -14.74 -22.77 10.44
CA ALA A 744 -15.32 -23.45 9.28
C ALA A 744 -14.22 -23.94 8.30
N ASP A 745 -13.16 -23.14 8.09
CA ASP A 745 -12.07 -23.49 7.19
C ASP A 745 -10.91 -24.22 7.87
N PHE A 746 -10.85 -24.31 9.20
CA PHE A 746 -9.69 -24.80 9.95
C PHE A 746 -9.31 -26.24 9.57
N LYS A 747 -10.29 -27.12 9.39
CA LYS A 747 -10.03 -28.52 9.00
C LYS A 747 -9.39 -28.62 7.61
N ASP A 748 -9.91 -27.83 6.67
CA ASP A 748 -9.42 -27.83 5.29
C ASP A 748 -8.05 -27.12 5.17
N TYR A 749 -7.80 -26.07 5.98
CA TYR A 749 -6.49 -25.45 6.07
C TYR A 749 -5.42 -26.42 6.59
N ARG A 750 -5.73 -27.25 7.58
CA ARG A 750 -4.81 -28.31 8.05
C ARG A 750 -4.54 -29.36 6.96
N ARG A 751 -5.55 -29.73 6.15
CA ARG A 751 -5.33 -30.58 4.96
C ARG A 751 -4.33 -29.91 4.01
N ALA A 752 -4.53 -28.64 3.68
CA ALA A 752 -3.63 -27.91 2.78
C ALA A 752 -2.19 -27.84 3.32
N GLN A 753 -2.02 -27.65 4.63
CA GLN A 753 -0.71 -27.66 5.28
C GLN A 753 -0.05 -29.05 5.25
N HIS A 754 -0.85 -30.12 5.35
CA HIS A 754 -0.35 -31.49 5.16
C HIS A 754 0.06 -31.73 3.70
N ASP A 755 -0.77 -31.33 2.74
CA ASP A 755 -0.47 -31.47 1.31
C ASP A 755 0.81 -30.71 0.94
N LEU A 756 1.04 -29.54 1.54
CA LEU A 756 2.29 -28.76 1.40
C LEU A 756 3.52 -29.58 1.84
N GLN A 757 3.45 -30.26 2.99
CA GLN A 757 4.53 -31.11 3.49
C GLN A 757 4.88 -32.25 2.50
N GLU A 758 3.86 -32.90 1.95
CA GLU A 758 4.05 -33.97 0.97
C GLU A 758 4.60 -33.45 -0.36
N LEU A 759 4.06 -32.36 -0.88
CA LEU A 759 4.53 -31.71 -2.11
C LEU A 759 5.97 -31.23 -2.02
N TYR A 760 6.39 -30.70 -0.86
CA TYR A 760 7.74 -30.19 -0.67
C TYR A 760 8.81 -31.32 -0.67
N ARG A 761 8.44 -32.54 -0.30
CA ARG A 761 9.33 -33.72 -0.35
C ARG A 761 9.65 -34.10 -1.79
N ASP A 762 8.72 -33.93 -2.72
CA ASP A 762 8.96 -34.11 -4.15
C ASP A 762 9.59 -32.86 -4.74
N LYS A 763 10.92 -32.77 -4.65
CA LYS A 763 11.67 -31.58 -5.09
C LYS A 763 11.51 -31.26 -6.57
N GLN A 764 11.30 -32.27 -7.41
CA GLN A 764 11.10 -32.06 -8.84
C GLN A 764 9.75 -31.36 -9.08
N LYS A 765 8.70 -31.86 -8.46
CA LYS A 765 7.36 -31.29 -8.55
C LYS A 765 7.32 -29.89 -7.94
N TRP A 766 7.93 -29.70 -6.76
CA TRP A 766 8.02 -28.40 -6.10
C TRP A 766 8.71 -27.35 -6.98
N ASN A 767 9.85 -27.68 -7.58
CA ASN A 767 10.59 -26.78 -8.47
C ASN A 767 9.81 -26.49 -9.76
N HIS A 768 9.09 -27.47 -10.31
CA HIS A 768 8.17 -27.26 -11.43
C HIS A 768 7.11 -26.22 -11.08
N MET A 769 6.41 -26.38 -9.94
CA MET A 769 5.39 -25.44 -9.47
C MET A 769 5.98 -24.04 -9.27
N SER A 770 7.17 -23.93 -8.68
CA SER A 770 7.87 -22.66 -8.47
C SER A 770 8.17 -21.94 -9.81
N LEU A 771 8.72 -22.65 -10.80
CA LEU A 771 9.02 -22.08 -12.11
C LEU A 771 7.75 -21.72 -12.90
N LYS A 772 6.66 -22.47 -12.72
CA LYS A 772 5.34 -22.15 -13.29
C LYS A 772 4.82 -20.82 -12.72
N ASN A 773 4.96 -20.60 -11.43
CA ASN A 773 4.62 -19.33 -10.81
C ASN A 773 5.43 -18.17 -11.40
N ILE A 774 6.75 -18.27 -11.45
CA ILE A 774 7.62 -17.23 -12.01
C ILE A 774 7.24 -16.94 -13.48
N SER A 775 7.07 -17.96 -14.29
CA SER A 775 6.79 -17.81 -15.73
C SER A 775 5.49 -17.08 -16.02
N ASN A 776 4.52 -17.14 -15.11
CA ASN A 776 3.21 -16.55 -15.28
C ASN A 776 2.99 -15.24 -14.48
N ALA A 777 4.00 -14.79 -13.72
CA ALA A 777 3.89 -13.59 -12.90
C ALA A 777 3.88 -12.26 -13.69
N GLY A 778 4.27 -12.29 -14.96
CA GLY A 778 4.39 -11.08 -15.79
C GLY A 778 3.09 -10.28 -15.95
N ILE A 779 1.93 -10.94 -15.90
CA ILE A 779 0.62 -10.28 -15.98
C ILE A 779 0.34 -9.36 -14.78
N PHE A 780 1.06 -9.51 -13.68
CA PHE A 780 0.94 -8.69 -12.48
C PHE A 780 1.96 -7.55 -12.43
N SER A 781 2.55 -7.16 -13.56
CA SER A 781 3.42 -5.98 -13.61
C SER A 781 2.61 -4.68 -13.42
N ALA A 782 3.20 -3.69 -12.74
CA ALA A 782 2.64 -2.36 -12.64
C ALA A 782 2.52 -1.71 -14.03
N ASP A 783 3.43 -1.99 -14.93
CA ASP A 783 3.41 -1.50 -16.32
C ASP A 783 2.10 -1.89 -17.02
N ARG A 784 1.70 -3.17 -16.95
CA ARG A 784 0.40 -3.61 -17.49
C ARG A 784 -0.77 -2.86 -16.82
N SER A 785 -0.76 -2.73 -15.48
CA SER A 785 -1.82 -2.01 -14.77
C SER A 785 -1.92 -0.55 -15.21
N ILE A 786 -0.80 0.15 -15.32
CA ILE A 786 -0.74 1.55 -15.74
C ILE A 786 -1.26 1.72 -17.16
N MET A 787 -0.90 0.82 -18.08
CA MET A 787 -1.39 0.89 -19.45
C MET A 787 -2.90 0.58 -19.55
N ASP A 788 -3.43 -0.29 -18.68
CA ASP A 788 -4.87 -0.52 -18.56
C ASP A 788 -5.60 0.75 -18.04
N TYR A 789 -5.09 1.39 -16.98
CA TYR A 789 -5.62 2.68 -16.51
C TYR A 789 -5.54 3.75 -17.60
N ALA A 790 -4.41 3.87 -18.29
CA ALA A 790 -4.19 4.87 -19.34
C ALA A 790 -5.20 4.73 -20.47
N ARG A 791 -5.48 3.48 -20.92
CA ARG A 791 -6.42 3.17 -21.99
C ARG A 791 -7.88 3.31 -21.55
N ASP A 792 -8.25 2.69 -20.43
CA ASP A 792 -9.65 2.41 -20.08
C ASP A 792 -10.27 3.49 -19.17
N ILE A 793 -9.45 4.28 -18.48
CA ILE A 793 -9.89 5.25 -17.48
C ILE A 793 -9.38 6.66 -17.76
N TRP A 794 -8.07 6.84 -17.94
CA TRP A 794 -7.49 8.18 -18.02
C TRP A 794 -7.54 8.81 -19.42
N GLY A 795 -7.57 7.99 -20.47
CA GLY A 795 -7.40 8.48 -21.83
C GLY A 795 -6.03 9.14 -22.04
N ALA A 796 -5.00 8.66 -21.31
CA ALA A 796 -3.64 9.16 -21.39
C ALA A 796 -2.79 8.33 -22.37
N THR A 797 -1.77 8.94 -22.95
CA THR A 797 -0.86 8.26 -23.89
C THR A 797 0.59 8.56 -23.52
N PRO A 798 1.50 7.60 -23.73
CA PRO A 798 2.92 7.81 -23.48
C PRO A 798 3.49 9.03 -24.20
N VAL A 799 4.44 9.71 -23.55
CA VAL A 799 5.32 10.71 -24.16
C VAL A 799 6.35 9.98 -25.01
N LYS A 800 6.53 10.41 -26.27
CA LYS A 800 7.44 9.77 -27.23
C LYS A 800 8.91 10.09 -26.98
#